data_9c4486238a2d3417fb9c7227829a2b11
#
_entry.id   9c4486238a2d3417fb9c7227829a2b11
#
_cell.length_a   1.000
_cell.length_b   1.000
_cell.length_c   1.000
_cell.angle_alpha   90.00
_cell.angle_beta   90.00
_cell.angle_gamma   90.00
#
_symmetry.space_group_name_H-M   'P 1'
#
loop_
_entity.id
_entity.type
_entity.pdbx_description
1 polymer ?
#
loop_
_entity_poly.entity_id
_entity_poly.type
_entity_poly.pdbx_seq_one_letter_code
_entity_poly.pdbx_strand_id
1 'polypeptide(L)'
;MAKQDLLLTRNIGIMAHIDAGKTTTSERILFYTGLTHKIGETHDGTATMDWMAQEQERGITITSAATTTRWKYNDQIYKINLIDTPGHVDFTAEVERSLRVLDGAVATYCAVGGVEPQSETVWRQADKYNVPRIGYVNKMDRSGADFYEVVRQMKEVLGANPCPVEIPIGAEENFKGVVDLVKMKAIFWHDETMGADYSVEDIPANLVAEAEEWRDKMLEKVAEFDEALMEKYFDDPSTITEAEIMRALRAGTLKMEIVPMLCGSSFKNKGVQTLLDYVCAFLPSPLDTPDIMGTNPETGAEEGRKPSEDEKTSALAFKIATDPYVGRLTFFRVYSGKVEAGSYIYNTRSEKKERVSRLFQMHSNKQNPVEVISAGDIGAGVGFKDIRTGDTLCDEDAPIVLESMDFPEPVIGIAVEPKTQKDMEKLSTGLAKLAEEDPTFTVKTDEQSGQTVISGMGELHLDIIIDRLKREFKVECNQGKPQVNYKETITKTVNLREVYKKQSGGRGKFADIIVNVGPVDEDFKEGGLQFVNEVTGGNIPKEFIPSVQKGFQTAMKNGILAGFPLDSLKVTLLDGSFHPVDSDQLSFEICAIQAYKNACAKAGPALTEPMMKLEVVTPEENMGDVIGDLNKRRGQVEGMESSRSGARIVKATVPLAEMFGYVTALRTITSGRATSSMTYDHHAQVSNSIAKAVLEECKGRVDLIK
;
A
#
# COMPACT_ATOMS: atom_id res chain seq x y z
N MET A 1 9.58 -26.63 6.38
CA MET A 1 9.70 -26.20 7.79
C MET A 1 8.85 -27.12 8.69
N ALA A 2 9.38 -27.62 9.77
CA ALA A 2 8.55 -28.42 10.69
C ALA A 2 7.42 -27.53 11.26
N LYS A 3 6.28 -28.15 11.65
CA LYS A 3 5.14 -27.42 12.23
C LYS A 3 5.54 -26.56 13.43
N GLN A 4 6.53 -27.01 14.21
CA GLN A 4 7.07 -26.26 15.34
C GLN A 4 7.83 -25.01 14.91
N ASP A 5 8.53 -25.06 13.78
CA ASP A 5 9.25 -23.87 13.24
C ASP A 5 8.26 -22.81 12.75
N LEU A 6 7.11 -23.22 12.17
CA LEU A 6 6.05 -22.29 11.76
C LEU A 6 5.44 -21.56 12.95
N LEU A 7 5.22 -22.23 14.08
CA LEU A 7 4.72 -21.59 15.30
C LEU A 7 5.69 -20.52 15.84
N LEU A 8 6.98 -20.69 15.61
CA LEU A 8 8.04 -19.78 16.04
C LEU A 8 8.44 -18.76 14.95
N THR A 9 7.70 -18.69 13.85
CA THR A 9 7.92 -17.72 12.78
C THR A 9 6.98 -16.52 12.96
N ARG A 10 7.50 -15.31 12.71
CA ARG A 10 6.75 -14.04 12.69
C ARG A 10 7.08 -13.28 11.42
N ASN A 11 6.10 -13.07 10.57
CA ASN A 11 6.21 -12.21 9.39
C ASN A 11 5.57 -10.87 9.73
N ILE A 12 6.39 -9.90 10.07
CA ILE A 12 5.92 -8.62 10.61
C ILE A 12 6.39 -7.43 9.80
N GLY A 13 5.57 -6.39 9.77
CA GLY A 13 5.93 -5.08 9.25
C GLY A 13 5.94 -4.01 10.33
N ILE A 14 6.80 -3.01 10.17
CA ILE A 14 6.71 -1.78 10.95
C ILE A 14 6.01 -0.74 10.09
N MET A 15 4.85 -0.30 10.54
CA MET A 15 4.03 0.71 9.89
C MET A 15 3.99 1.98 10.75
N ALA A 16 4.14 3.13 10.13
CA ALA A 16 4.17 4.41 10.83
C ALA A 16 3.97 5.56 9.86
N HIS A 17 3.56 6.72 10.38
CA HIS A 17 3.68 7.97 9.65
C HIS A 17 5.14 8.42 9.52
N ILE A 18 5.39 9.43 8.68
CA ILE A 18 6.73 10.04 8.53
C ILE A 18 7.19 10.56 9.89
N ASP A 19 8.46 10.38 10.19
CA ASP A 19 9.09 10.83 11.44
C ASP A 19 8.59 10.19 12.74
N ALA A 20 7.77 9.12 12.72
CA ALA A 20 7.44 8.38 13.96
C ALA A 20 8.63 7.59 14.54
N GLY A 21 9.72 7.47 13.78
CA GLY A 21 10.91 6.73 14.17
C GLY A 21 10.89 5.26 13.75
N LYS A 22 10.22 4.95 12.65
CA LYS A 22 10.10 3.62 12.08
C LYS A 22 11.48 2.99 11.81
N THR A 23 12.30 3.62 10.95
CA THR A 23 13.62 3.11 10.59
C THR A 23 14.53 3.01 11.81
N THR A 24 14.47 3.98 12.74
CA THR A 24 15.23 3.90 14.01
C THR A 24 14.83 2.68 14.82
N THR A 25 13.53 2.35 14.88
CA THR A 25 13.05 1.16 15.58
C THR A 25 13.52 -0.12 14.89
N SER A 26 13.45 -0.18 13.55
CA SER A 26 13.98 -1.30 12.75
C SER A 26 15.48 -1.51 13.01
N GLU A 27 16.28 -0.46 12.99
CA GLU A 27 17.72 -0.52 13.24
C GLU A 27 18.04 -1.04 14.66
N ARG A 28 17.26 -0.64 15.69
CA ARG A 28 17.42 -1.17 17.06
C ARG A 28 17.05 -2.64 17.14
N ILE A 29 16.02 -3.08 16.43
CA ILE A 29 15.67 -4.50 16.33
C ILE A 29 16.84 -5.28 15.74
N LEU A 30 17.43 -4.81 14.63
CA LEU A 30 18.59 -5.47 14.01
C LEU A 30 19.82 -5.52 14.93
N PHE A 31 20.05 -4.47 15.70
CA PHE A 31 21.14 -4.42 16.66
C PHE A 31 20.96 -5.41 17.80
N TYR A 32 19.80 -5.42 18.49
CA TYR A 32 19.56 -6.30 19.63
C TYR A 32 19.43 -7.77 19.24
N THR A 33 19.06 -8.06 18.00
CA THR A 33 19.06 -9.43 17.48
C THR A 33 20.43 -9.89 16.98
N GLY A 34 21.47 -9.06 17.11
CA GLY A 34 22.85 -9.40 16.78
C GLY A 34 23.17 -9.42 15.28
N LEU A 35 22.27 -8.90 14.45
CA LEU A 35 22.46 -8.86 12.99
C LEU A 35 23.44 -7.77 12.57
N THR A 36 23.45 -6.65 13.28
CA THR A 36 24.38 -5.54 13.11
C THR A 36 25.21 -5.33 14.37
N HIS A 37 26.49 -4.98 14.18
CA HIS A 37 27.40 -4.70 15.30
C HIS A 37 27.45 -3.20 15.67
N LYS A 38 26.84 -2.35 14.85
CA LYS A 38 26.72 -0.91 15.06
C LYS A 38 25.28 -0.50 14.87
N ILE A 39 24.87 0.45 15.68
CA ILE A 39 23.56 1.07 15.55
C ILE A 39 23.60 2.01 14.35
N GLY A 40 22.73 1.78 13.36
CA GLY A 40 22.51 2.69 12.24
C GLY A 40 21.63 3.87 12.65
N GLU A 41 21.95 5.07 12.18
CA GLU A 41 21.17 6.28 12.38
C GLU A 41 20.69 6.86 11.05
N THR A 42 19.42 7.21 10.96
CA THR A 42 18.83 7.80 9.76
C THR A 42 19.42 9.16 9.42
N HIS A 43 19.66 10.00 10.44
CA HIS A 43 20.21 11.34 10.25
C HIS A 43 21.68 11.34 9.76
N ASP A 44 22.42 10.28 10.06
CA ASP A 44 23.82 10.12 9.64
C ASP A 44 23.95 9.32 8.33
N GLY A 45 22.82 8.87 7.73
CA GLY A 45 22.79 8.05 6.52
C GLY A 45 23.45 6.67 6.70
N THR A 46 23.50 6.16 7.93
CA THR A 46 24.15 4.87 8.28
C THR A 46 23.15 3.74 8.52
N ALA A 47 21.85 3.99 8.35
CA ALA A 47 20.81 3.01 8.53
C ALA A 47 20.93 1.84 7.52
N THR A 48 20.86 0.62 8.03
CA THR A 48 21.01 -0.61 7.22
C THR A 48 19.76 -0.88 6.38
N MET A 49 18.58 -0.54 6.89
CA MET A 49 17.31 -0.76 6.19
C MET A 49 17.10 0.26 5.06
N ASP A 50 17.56 1.49 5.22
CA ASP A 50 17.54 2.53 4.19
C ASP A 50 18.84 2.40 3.36
N TRP A 51 18.88 1.44 2.44
CA TRP A 51 20.09 1.10 1.69
C TRP A 51 20.29 1.93 0.40
N MET A 52 19.25 2.59 -0.09
CA MET A 52 19.33 3.47 -1.26
C MET A 52 19.95 4.82 -0.86
N ALA A 53 20.80 5.37 -1.74
CA ALA A 53 21.38 6.69 -1.51
C ALA A 53 20.34 7.79 -1.32
N GLN A 54 19.21 7.68 -2.05
CA GLN A 54 18.08 8.61 -1.94
C GLN A 54 17.37 8.54 -0.58
N GLU A 55 17.23 7.33 -0.02
CA GLU A 55 16.67 7.12 1.32
C GLU A 55 17.55 7.77 2.37
N GLN A 56 18.86 7.53 2.30
CA GLN A 56 19.85 8.08 3.24
C GLN A 56 19.96 9.60 3.16
N GLU A 57 19.97 10.17 1.96
CA GLU A 57 20.06 11.63 1.76
C GLU A 57 18.79 12.37 2.19
N ARG A 58 17.62 11.75 2.02
CA ARG A 58 16.31 12.36 2.33
C ARG A 58 15.79 12.00 3.71
N GLY A 59 16.35 10.97 4.35
CA GLY A 59 15.93 10.46 5.65
C GLY A 59 14.54 9.82 5.64
N ILE A 60 14.11 9.29 4.49
CA ILE A 60 12.80 8.62 4.31
C ILE A 60 12.98 7.24 3.67
N THR A 61 12.20 6.26 4.09
CA THR A 61 12.12 4.96 3.42
C THR A 61 11.29 5.09 2.16
N ILE A 62 11.86 4.69 1.03
CA ILE A 62 11.24 4.74 -0.31
C ILE A 62 10.76 3.35 -0.71
N THR A 63 11.64 2.35 -0.53
CA THR A 63 11.36 0.96 -0.87
C THR A 63 11.33 0.09 0.37
N SER A 64 10.39 -0.86 0.43
CA SER A 64 10.36 -1.82 1.53
C SER A 64 11.61 -2.69 1.52
N ALA A 65 12.27 -2.82 2.68
CA ALA A 65 13.40 -3.73 2.88
C ALA A 65 12.95 -4.92 3.73
N ALA A 66 13.30 -6.13 3.30
CA ALA A 66 13.00 -7.35 4.03
C ALA A 66 14.28 -7.88 4.71
N THR A 67 14.19 -8.19 5.99
CA THR A 67 15.31 -8.73 6.74
C THR A 67 14.84 -9.85 7.66
N THR A 68 15.56 -10.97 7.63
CA THR A 68 15.29 -12.10 8.54
C THR A 68 16.23 -12.02 9.73
N THR A 69 15.66 -12.09 10.93
CA THR A 69 16.40 -12.10 12.19
C THR A 69 15.85 -13.12 13.16
N ARG A 70 16.48 -13.24 14.32
CA ARG A 70 16.08 -14.20 15.36
C ARG A 70 16.08 -13.54 16.73
N TRP A 71 15.07 -13.88 17.53
CA TRP A 71 14.94 -13.41 18.90
C TRP A 71 14.67 -14.56 19.86
N LYS A 72 15.35 -14.55 21.01
CA LYS A 72 15.11 -15.56 22.07
C LYS A 72 14.06 -15.03 23.04
N TYR A 73 12.93 -15.74 23.12
CA TYR A 73 11.85 -15.45 24.05
C TYR A 73 11.35 -16.74 24.71
N ASN A 74 11.23 -16.78 26.05
CA ASN A 74 10.81 -17.95 26.83
C ASN A 74 11.56 -19.25 26.43
N ASP A 75 12.90 -19.17 26.38
CA ASP A 75 13.79 -20.26 25.98
C ASP A 75 13.59 -20.84 24.58
N GLN A 76 12.76 -20.21 23.76
CA GLN A 76 12.57 -20.55 22.36
C GLN A 76 13.19 -19.47 21.45
N ILE A 77 13.67 -19.90 20.29
CA ILE A 77 14.23 -18.98 19.28
C ILE A 77 13.18 -18.75 18.20
N TYR A 78 12.67 -17.52 18.16
CA TYR A 78 11.74 -17.08 17.13
C TYR A 78 12.50 -16.59 15.91
N LYS A 79 12.01 -16.95 14.72
CA LYS A 79 12.42 -16.39 13.45
C LYS A 79 11.50 -15.21 13.12
N ILE A 80 12.07 -14.04 12.92
CA ILE A 80 11.33 -12.83 12.60
C ILE A 80 11.74 -12.37 11.20
N ASN A 81 10.81 -12.38 10.27
CA ASN A 81 10.94 -11.71 8.97
C ASN A 81 10.36 -10.30 9.12
N LEU A 82 11.24 -9.33 9.16
CA LEU A 82 10.90 -7.92 9.33
C LEU A 82 10.85 -7.24 7.98
N ILE A 83 9.73 -6.60 7.66
CA ILE A 83 9.58 -5.75 6.48
C ILE A 83 9.41 -4.31 6.94
N ASP A 84 10.35 -3.46 6.57
CA ASP A 84 10.27 -2.02 6.79
C ASP A 84 9.49 -1.38 5.65
N THR A 85 8.34 -0.76 5.95
CA THR A 85 7.43 -0.20 4.94
C THR A 85 7.64 1.30 4.79
N PRO A 86 7.50 1.90 3.60
CA PRO A 86 7.51 3.35 3.45
C PRO A 86 6.43 4.03 4.29
N GLY A 87 6.71 5.24 4.76
CA GLY A 87 5.73 6.06 5.50
C GLY A 87 5.10 7.17 4.66
N HIS A 88 5.56 7.38 3.43
CA HIS A 88 5.09 8.48 2.57
C HIS A 88 3.96 8.03 1.64
N VAL A 89 2.96 8.88 1.47
CA VAL A 89 1.75 8.60 0.67
C VAL A 89 2.03 8.31 -0.81
N ASP A 90 3.08 8.88 -1.37
CA ASP A 90 3.48 8.63 -2.77
C ASP A 90 3.93 7.17 -3.00
N PHE A 91 4.23 6.43 -1.93
CA PHE A 91 4.66 5.02 -1.96
C PHE A 91 3.59 4.07 -1.44
N THR A 92 2.31 4.43 -1.58
CA THR A 92 1.16 3.61 -1.14
C THR A 92 1.23 2.18 -1.67
N ALA A 93 1.70 1.99 -2.90
CA ALA A 93 1.86 0.66 -3.50
C ALA A 93 2.86 -0.23 -2.75
N GLU A 94 3.96 0.34 -2.24
CA GLU A 94 4.94 -0.40 -1.43
C GLU A 94 4.33 -0.83 -0.08
N VAL A 95 3.50 0.02 0.51
CA VAL A 95 2.76 -0.30 1.75
C VAL A 95 1.77 -1.42 1.49
N GLU A 96 0.95 -1.32 0.44
CA GLU A 96 -0.01 -2.34 0.01
C GLU A 96 0.66 -3.70 -0.21
N ARG A 97 1.76 -3.74 -0.96
CA ARG A 97 2.54 -4.96 -1.21
C ARG A 97 3.03 -5.61 0.09
N SER A 98 3.54 -4.78 0.98
CA SER A 98 4.08 -5.26 2.26
C SER A 98 2.97 -5.82 3.14
N LEU A 99 1.87 -5.08 3.32
CA LEU A 99 0.74 -5.50 4.15
C LEU A 99 0.08 -6.80 3.64
N ARG A 100 0.05 -7.02 2.32
CA ARG A 100 -0.52 -8.22 1.71
C ARG A 100 0.20 -9.51 2.12
N VAL A 101 1.49 -9.42 2.43
CA VAL A 101 2.34 -10.59 2.74
C VAL A 101 2.71 -10.72 4.21
N LEU A 102 2.26 -9.79 5.05
CA LEU A 102 2.49 -9.81 6.49
C LEU A 102 1.42 -10.62 7.23
N ASP A 103 1.82 -11.24 8.33
CA ASP A 103 0.90 -11.87 9.27
C ASP A 103 0.51 -10.90 10.40
N GLY A 104 1.40 -10.00 10.78
CA GLY A 104 1.17 -9.01 11.82
C GLY A 104 1.98 -7.74 11.60
N ALA A 105 1.67 -6.69 12.34
CA ALA A 105 2.37 -5.41 12.23
C ALA A 105 2.60 -4.73 13.57
N VAL A 106 3.65 -3.92 13.64
CA VAL A 106 3.90 -2.96 14.71
C VAL A 106 3.53 -1.57 14.19
N ALA A 107 2.47 -1.00 14.75
CA ALA A 107 2.03 0.36 14.44
C ALA A 107 2.77 1.34 15.37
N THR A 108 3.70 2.10 14.83
CA THR A 108 4.53 3.04 15.59
C THR A 108 3.95 4.45 15.52
N TYR A 109 3.74 5.05 16.67
CA TYR A 109 3.23 6.41 16.85
C TYR A 109 4.26 7.31 17.51
N CYS A 110 4.24 8.60 17.17
CA CYS A 110 5.04 9.59 17.88
C CYS A 110 4.32 10.00 19.18
N ALA A 111 5.00 9.94 20.32
CA ALA A 111 4.43 10.33 21.59
C ALA A 111 3.98 11.81 21.66
N VAL A 112 4.53 12.66 20.80
CA VAL A 112 4.20 14.08 20.69
C VAL A 112 3.11 14.35 19.65
N GLY A 113 3.28 13.81 18.42
CA GLY A 113 2.34 14.00 17.32
C GLY A 113 1.07 13.16 17.43
N GLY A 114 1.16 12.01 18.11
CA GLY A 114 0.03 11.09 18.26
C GLY A 114 -0.38 10.40 16.97
N VAL A 115 -1.70 10.33 16.76
CA VAL A 115 -2.29 9.80 15.53
C VAL A 115 -2.36 10.91 14.50
N GLU A 116 -1.49 10.81 13.51
CA GLU A 116 -1.46 11.73 12.37
C GLU A 116 -2.28 11.17 11.19
N PRO A 117 -2.65 11.99 10.21
CA PRO A 117 -3.47 11.58 9.06
C PRO A 117 -2.91 10.41 8.28
N GLN A 118 -1.59 10.37 8.12
CA GLN A 118 -0.94 9.22 7.48
C GLN A 118 -1.07 7.93 8.30
N SER A 119 -1.12 8.06 9.63
CA SER A 119 -1.39 6.92 10.52
C SER A 119 -2.76 6.31 10.23
N GLU A 120 -3.78 7.14 10.00
CA GLU A 120 -5.12 6.68 9.64
C GLU A 120 -5.13 5.93 8.30
N THR A 121 -4.46 6.46 7.28
CA THR A 121 -4.37 5.81 5.97
C THR A 121 -3.75 4.42 6.07
N VAL A 122 -2.58 4.32 6.73
CA VAL A 122 -1.88 3.04 6.90
C VAL A 122 -2.68 2.08 7.79
N TRP A 123 -3.40 2.61 8.80
CA TRP A 123 -4.27 1.83 9.66
C TRP A 123 -5.41 1.18 8.87
N ARG A 124 -6.10 1.94 8.01
CA ARG A 124 -7.17 1.43 7.15
C ARG A 124 -6.68 0.41 6.13
N GLN A 125 -5.48 0.60 5.58
CA GLN A 125 -4.86 -0.38 4.71
C GLN A 125 -4.60 -1.71 5.45
N ALA A 126 -4.12 -1.64 6.69
CA ALA A 126 -3.95 -2.83 7.51
C ALA A 126 -5.28 -3.53 7.86
N ASP A 127 -6.37 -2.75 8.04
CA ASP A 127 -7.73 -3.32 8.20
C ASP A 127 -8.19 -4.06 6.94
N LYS A 128 -7.94 -3.51 5.77
CA LYS A 128 -8.27 -4.14 4.47
C LYS A 128 -7.67 -5.55 4.36
N TYR A 129 -6.46 -5.74 4.86
CA TYR A 129 -5.76 -7.04 4.81
C TYR A 129 -5.90 -7.87 6.08
N ASN A 130 -6.74 -7.47 7.04
CA ASN A 130 -6.96 -8.15 8.31
C ASN A 130 -5.65 -8.46 9.05
N VAL A 131 -4.74 -7.47 9.14
CA VAL A 131 -3.43 -7.61 9.79
C VAL A 131 -3.53 -7.27 11.28
N PRO A 132 -3.37 -8.24 12.20
CA PRO A 132 -3.29 -7.99 13.64
C PRO A 132 -2.11 -7.08 14.00
N ARG A 133 -2.28 -6.23 15.00
CA ARG A 133 -1.33 -5.15 15.30
C ARG A 133 -1.02 -5.03 16.78
N ILE A 134 0.23 -4.57 17.04
CA ILE A 134 0.68 -4.02 18.31
C ILE A 134 0.95 -2.54 18.10
N GLY A 135 0.53 -1.69 19.02
CA GLY A 135 0.85 -0.26 19.01
C GLY A 135 2.13 0.00 19.81
N TYR A 136 3.03 0.80 19.25
CA TYR A 136 4.25 1.23 19.91
C TYR A 136 4.37 2.74 19.89
N VAL A 137 4.24 3.36 21.09
CA VAL A 137 4.37 4.81 21.26
C VAL A 137 5.84 5.15 21.48
N ASN A 138 6.47 5.64 20.43
CA ASN A 138 7.89 5.95 20.34
C ASN A 138 8.14 7.42 20.66
N LYS A 139 9.41 7.78 20.89
CA LYS A 139 9.87 9.14 21.20
C LYS A 139 9.34 9.67 22.54
N MET A 140 9.21 8.81 23.53
CA MET A 140 8.81 9.20 24.90
C MET A 140 9.80 10.17 25.57
N ASP A 141 11.01 10.32 25.01
CA ASP A 141 12.06 11.25 25.44
C ASP A 141 11.89 12.69 24.92
N ARG A 142 10.95 12.93 24.01
CA ARG A 142 10.72 14.24 23.40
C ARG A 142 9.86 15.13 24.30
N SER A 143 10.12 16.44 24.27
CA SER A 143 9.28 17.43 24.96
C SER A 143 7.85 17.40 24.43
N GLY A 144 6.86 17.33 25.30
CA GLY A 144 5.44 17.18 24.97
C GLY A 144 5.00 15.73 24.75
N ALA A 145 5.83 14.73 25.07
CA ALA A 145 5.47 13.33 24.96
C ALA A 145 4.37 12.94 25.96
N ASP A 146 3.27 12.36 25.45
CA ASP A 146 2.13 11.91 26.24
C ASP A 146 1.59 10.57 25.70
N PHE A 147 1.92 9.48 26.39
CA PHE A 147 1.47 8.13 26.06
C PHE A 147 -0.06 7.99 26.11
N TYR A 148 -0.68 8.53 27.14
CA TYR A 148 -2.12 8.38 27.38
C TYR A 148 -2.95 9.12 26.36
N GLU A 149 -2.44 10.25 25.89
CA GLU A 149 -3.06 11.00 24.81
C GLU A 149 -3.07 10.21 23.50
N VAL A 150 -1.96 9.54 23.15
CA VAL A 150 -1.89 8.68 21.96
C VAL A 150 -2.90 7.53 22.07
N VAL A 151 -2.99 6.88 23.25
CA VAL A 151 -3.98 5.83 23.51
C VAL A 151 -5.42 6.34 23.32
N ARG A 152 -5.71 7.55 23.80
CA ARG A 152 -7.02 8.19 23.62
C ARG A 152 -7.32 8.48 22.14
N GLN A 153 -6.36 9.05 21.41
CA GLN A 153 -6.52 9.35 19.99
C GLN A 153 -6.73 8.09 19.15
N MET A 154 -6.06 6.99 19.45
CA MET A 154 -6.30 5.72 18.78
C MET A 154 -7.76 5.27 18.88
N LYS A 155 -8.37 5.45 20.04
CA LYS A 155 -9.78 5.13 20.24
C LYS A 155 -10.69 6.10 19.48
N GLU A 156 -10.44 7.41 19.57
CA GLU A 156 -11.32 8.44 19.03
C GLU A 156 -11.18 8.62 17.52
N VAL A 157 -9.97 8.57 16.99
CA VAL A 157 -9.67 8.82 15.56
C VAL A 157 -9.69 7.55 14.73
N LEU A 158 -9.03 6.49 15.23
CA LEU A 158 -8.93 5.23 14.48
C LEU A 158 -10.10 4.27 14.75
N GLY A 159 -10.92 4.53 15.78
CA GLY A 159 -11.94 3.59 16.24
C GLY A 159 -11.37 2.28 16.79
N ALA A 160 -10.07 2.27 17.13
CA ALA A 160 -9.38 1.12 17.66
C ALA A 160 -9.74 0.86 19.13
N ASN A 161 -9.44 -0.34 19.62
CA ASN A 161 -9.55 -0.69 21.05
C ASN A 161 -8.15 -0.89 21.65
N PRO A 162 -7.44 0.21 21.99
CA PRO A 162 -6.10 0.14 22.54
C PRO A 162 -6.12 -0.48 23.95
N CYS A 163 -5.23 -1.40 24.21
CA CYS A 163 -5.07 -2.09 25.49
C CYS A 163 -3.62 -1.90 25.98
N PRO A 164 -3.31 -0.89 26.81
CA PRO A 164 -1.99 -0.73 27.39
C PRO A 164 -1.54 -1.98 28.15
N VAL A 165 -0.39 -2.52 27.75
CA VAL A 165 0.30 -3.62 28.45
C VAL A 165 1.56 -3.11 29.13
N GLU A 166 2.00 -1.92 28.79
CA GLU A 166 3.03 -1.14 29.45
C GLU A 166 2.54 0.29 29.69
N ILE A 167 3.03 0.91 30.77
CA ILE A 167 2.90 2.33 31.01
C ILE A 167 4.28 2.95 31.23
N PRO A 168 4.49 4.24 30.85
CA PRO A 168 5.80 4.87 30.96
C PRO A 168 6.18 5.21 32.41
N ILE A 169 7.48 5.10 32.73
CA ILE A 169 8.07 5.64 33.94
C ILE A 169 8.69 6.99 33.62
N GLY A 170 7.94 8.05 33.87
CA GLY A 170 8.28 9.40 33.46
C GLY A 170 8.01 9.69 31.99
N ALA A 171 8.26 10.91 31.57
CA ALA A 171 8.13 11.37 30.20
C ALA A 171 9.21 12.43 29.93
N GLU A 172 9.44 12.73 28.64
CA GLU A 172 10.43 13.72 28.20
C GLU A 172 11.83 13.37 28.69
N GLU A 173 12.60 14.31 29.20
CA GLU A 173 13.94 14.08 29.76
C GLU A 173 13.95 13.11 30.97
N ASN A 174 12.79 12.95 31.62
CA ASN A 174 12.62 12.05 32.75
C ASN A 174 12.13 10.65 32.37
N PHE A 175 12.03 10.33 31.09
CA PHE A 175 11.67 8.98 30.65
C PHE A 175 12.80 8.00 30.96
N LYS A 176 12.56 7.12 31.93
CA LYS A 176 13.57 6.17 32.46
C LYS A 176 13.32 4.73 32.05
N GLY A 177 12.07 4.36 31.86
CA GLY A 177 11.70 2.99 31.61
C GLY A 177 10.19 2.80 31.48
N VAL A 178 9.73 1.58 31.69
CA VAL A 178 8.31 1.22 31.60
C VAL A 178 7.90 0.34 32.77
N VAL A 179 6.62 0.36 33.12
CA VAL A 179 6.01 -0.64 34.00
C VAL A 179 5.30 -1.66 33.10
N ASP A 180 5.71 -2.90 33.19
CA ASP A 180 5.04 -4.04 32.56
C ASP A 180 3.82 -4.44 33.40
N LEU A 181 2.62 -4.20 32.88
CA LEU A 181 1.36 -4.46 33.58
C LEU A 181 1.00 -5.94 33.65
N VAL A 182 1.57 -6.78 32.80
CA VAL A 182 1.38 -8.23 32.83
C VAL A 182 2.15 -8.83 33.99
N LYS A 183 3.41 -8.44 34.16
CA LYS A 183 4.32 -8.93 35.21
C LYS A 183 4.26 -8.12 36.51
N MET A 184 3.71 -6.94 36.46
CA MET A 184 3.72 -5.96 37.56
C MET A 184 5.14 -5.69 38.05
N LYS A 185 6.02 -5.35 37.13
CA LYS A 185 7.42 -4.99 37.34
C LYS A 185 7.80 -3.75 36.57
N ALA A 186 8.76 -3.01 37.09
CA ALA A 186 9.39 -1.89 36.40
C ALA A 186 10.62 -2.38 35.64
N ILE A 187 10.82 -1.87 34.43
CA ILE A 187 11.94 -2.19 33.57
C ILE A 187 12.71 -0.90 33.28
N PHE A 188 14.01 -0.90 33.61
CA PHE A 188 14.91 0.24 33.41
C PHE A 188 16.07 -0.14 32.50
N TRP A 189 16.32 0.64 31.48
CA TRP A 189 17.46 0.45 30.56
C TRP A 189 18.66 1.28 30.97
N HIS A 190 19.85 0.72 30.81
CA HIS A 190 21.11 1.34 31.19
C HIS A 190 21.79 1.97 29.98
N ASP A 191 22.00 3.29 30.02
CA ASP A 191 22.57 4.07 28.92
C ASP A 191 24.04 3.69 28.63
N GLU A 192 24.78 3.22 29.63
CA GLU A 192 26.20 2.81 29.54
C GLU A 192 26.42 1.64 28.56
N THR A 193 25.41 0.77 28.39
CA THR A 193 25.46 -0.39 27.50
C THR A 193 24.68 -0.18 26.21
N MET A 194 24.34 1.05 25.85
CA MET A 194 23.44 1.37 24.73
C MET A 194 22.11 0.62 24.82
N GLY A 195 21.59 0.45 26.04
CA GLY A 195 20.33 -0.24 26.31
C GLY A 195 20.37 -1.76 26.11
N ALA A 196 21.56 -2.36 25.89
CA ALA A 196 21.67 -3.82 25.77
C ALA A 196 21.33 -4.52 27.09
N ASP A 197 21.72 -3.90 28.22
CA ASP A 197 21.38 -4.38 29.54
C ASP A 197 20.23 -3.56 30.15
N TYR A 198 19.32 -4.25 30.81
CA TYR A 198 18.22 -3.65 31.55
C TYR A 198 17.99 -4.40 32.86
N SER A 199 17.46 -3.69 33.84
CA SER A 199 17.05 -4.26 35.14
C SER A 199 15.55 -4.40 35.24
N VAL A 200 15.10 -5.47 35.90
CA VAL A 200 13.69 -5.69 36.27
C VAL A 200 13.58 -5.51 37.75
N GLU A 201 12.83 -4.51 38.17
CA GLU A 201 12.73 -4.06 39.57
C GLU A 201 11.28 -4.01 40.04
N ASP A 202 11.06 -3.75 41.30
CA ASP A 202 9.74 -3.49 41.82
C ASP A 202 9.25 -2.10 41.35
N ILE A 203 7.93 -1.98 41.18
CA ILE A 203 7.33 -0.73 40.71
C ILE A 203 7.61 0.39 41.70
N PRO A 204 8.08 1.55 41.26
CA PRO A 204 8.26 2.72 42.16
C PRO A 204 6.98 3.03 42.95
N ALA A 205 7.13 3.31 44.23
CA ALA A 205 5.98 3.46 45.14
C ALA A 205 4.95 4.52 44.70
N ASN A 206 5.39 5.55 43.99
CA ASN A 206 4.54 6.60 43.43
C ASN A 206 3.74 6.17 42.18
N LEU A 207 4.08 5.03 41.56
CA LEU A 207 3.43 4.50 40.35
C LEU A 207 2.59 3.25 40.64
N VAL A 208 2.65 2.66 41.82
CA VAL A 208 1.91 1.43 42.17
C VAL A 208 0.42 1.58 41.92
N ALA A 209 -0.18 2.64 42.44
CA ALA A 209 -1.62 2.87 42.29
C ALA A 209 -2.04 3.06 40.82
N GLU A 210 -1.24 3.77 40.02
CA GLU A 210 -1.48 3.95 38.59
C GLU A 210 -1.33 2.63 37.85
N ALA A 211 -0.32 1.84 38.15
CA ALA A 211 -0.10 0.53 37.58
C ALA A 211 -1.24 -0.44 37.89
N GLU A 212 -1.74 -0.45 39.13
CA GLU A 212 -2.90 -1.26 39.52
C GLU A 212 -4.16 -0.86 38.74
N GLU A 213 -4.43 0.44 38.60
CA GLU A 213 -5.56 0.98 37.83
C GLU A 213 -5.48 0.54 36.35
N TRP A 214 -4.33 0.70 35.72
CA TRP A 214 -4.16 0.32 34.31
C TRP A 214 -4.16 -1.20 34.11
N ARG A 215 -3.65 -1.95 35.08
CA ARG A 215 -3.77 -3.40 35.07
C ARG A 215 -5.22 -3.87 35.15
N ASP A 216 -6.03 -3.26 36.00
CA ASP A 216 -7.46 -3.57 36.11
C ASP A 216 -8.19 -3.28 34.80
N LYS A 217 -7.95 -2.12 34.19
CA LYS A 217 -8.48 -1.78 32.86
C LYS A 217 -8.04 -2.77 31.77
N MET A 218 -6.80 -3.27 31.82
CA MET A 218 -6.31 -4.30 30.92
C MET A 218 -7.06 -5.61 31.14
N LEU A 219 -7.18 -6.08 32.40
CA LEU A 219 -7.88 -7.31 32.75
C LEU A 219 -9.34 -7.27 32.34
N GLU A 220 -10.05 -6.16 32.57
CA GLU A 220 -11.43 -5.97 32.13
C GLU A 220 -11.57 -6.20 30.62
N LYS A 221 -10.67 -5.62 29.81
CA LYS A 221 -10.70 -5.75 28.35
C LYS A 221 -10.40 -7.15 27.86
N VAL A 222 -9.50 -7.89 28.53
CA VAL A 222 -9.05 -9.18 28.03
C VAL A 222 -9.83 -10.36 28.62
N ALA A 223 -10.62 -10.13 29.66
CA ALA A 223 -11.41 -11.18 30.31
C ALA A 223 -12.39 -11.88 29.37
N GLU A 224 -12.93 -11.18 28.38
CA GLU A 224 -13.86 -11.72 27.40
C GLU A 224 -13.22 -12.76 26.44
N PHE A 225 -11.88 -12.81 26.36
CA PHE A 225 -11.16 -13.70 25.46
C PHE A 225 -10.69 -15.00 26.09
N ASP A 226 -10.86 -15.18 27.41
CA ASP A 226 -10.48 -16.39 28.14
C ASP A 226 -11.47 -16.64 29.29
N GLU A 227 -12.28 -17.71 29.18
CA GLU A 227 -13.34 -18.03 30.17
C GLU A 227 -12.79 -18.23 31.58
N ALA A 228 -11.62 -18.88 31.71
CA ALA A 228 -11.00 -19.11 33.01
C ALA A 228 -10.51 -17.80 33.65
N LEU A 229 -10.01 -16.87 32.84
CA LEU A 229 -9.62 -15.54 33.30
C LEU A 229 -10.85 -14.73 33.69
N MET A 230 -11.92 -14.80 32.92
CA MET A 230 -13.17 -14.09 33.21
C MET A 230 -13.76 -14.55 34.58
N GLU A 231 -13.83 -15.85 34.85
CA GLU A 231 -14.30 -16.36 36.13
C GLU A 231 -13.46 -15.80 37.29
N LYS A 232 -12.13 -15.87 37.17
CA LYS A 232 -11.21 -15.36 38.20
C LYS A 232 -11.28 -13.84 38.36
N TYR A 233 -11.52 -13.10 37.29
CA TYR A 233 -11.64 -11.64 37.34
C TYR A 233 -12.83 -11.20 38.19
N PHE A 234 -13.95 -11.94 38.15
CA PHE A 234 -15.11 -11.68 38.95
C PHE A 234 -15.03 -12.23 40.38
N ASP A 235 -14.35 -13.36 40.59
CA ASP A 235 -14.24 -14.00 41.89
C ASP A 235 -13.08 -13.43 42.71
N ASP A 236 -11.86 -13.53 42.20
CA ASP A 236 -10.64 -13.03 42.86
C ASP A 236 -9.56 -12.74 41.83
N PRO A 237 -9.42 -11.48 41.37
CA PRO A 237 -8.41 -11.09 40.39
C PRO A 237 -6.96 -11.39 40.80
N SER A 238 -6.69 -11.56 42.09
CA SER A 238 -5.33 -11.86 42.58
C SER A 238 -4.86 -13.27 42.20
N THR A 239 -5.77 -14.15 41.81
CA THR A 239 -5.49 -15.52 41.39
C THR A 239 -5.16 -15.65 39.90
N ILE A 240 -5.29 -14.57 39.15
CA ILE A 240 -5.00 -14.55 37.71
C ILE A 240 -3.49 -14.64 37.49
N THR A 241 -3.09 -15.63 36.70
CA THR A 241 -1.68 -15.86 36.38
C THR A 241 -1.24 -15.09 35.14
N GLU A 242 0.06 -14.81 35.05
CA GLU A 242 0.67 -14.19 33.85
C GLU A 242 0.33 -14.98 32.57
N ALA A 243 0.37 -16.31 32.63
CA ALA A 243 0.08 -17.15 31.47
C ALA A 243 -1.37 -17.01 30.96
N GLU A 244 -2.33 -16.80 31.86
CA GLU A 244 -3.73 -16.57 31.48
C GLU A 244 -3.90 -15.21 30.82
N ILE A 245 -3.26 -14.17 31.37
CA ILE A 245 -3.26 -12.83 30.76
C ILE A 245 -2.64 -12.86 29.38
N MET A 246 -1.49 -13.53 29.23
CA MET A 246 -0.80 -13.63 27.94
C MET A 246 -1.62 -14.37 26.89
N ARG A 247 -2.33 -15.45 27.27
CA ARG A 247 -3.25 -16.13 26.35
C ARG A 247 -4.41 -15.25 25.92
N ALA A 248 -5.04 -14.53 26.86
CA ALA A 248 -6.16 -13.64 26.59
C ALA A 248 -5.75 -12.45 25.69
N LEU A 249 -4.62 -11.81 25.99
CA LEU A 249 -4.04 -10.75 25.14
C LEU A 249 -3.78 -11.23 23.72
N ARG A 250 -3.16 -12.41 23.58
CA ARG A 250 -2.92 -13.01 22.26
C ARG A 250 -4.24 -13.29 21.53
N ALA A 251 -5.21 -13.90 22.20
CA ALA A 251 -6.51 -14.22 21.60
C ALA A 251 -7.23 -12.98 21.08
N GLY A 252 -7.30 -11.91 21.88
CA GLY A 252 -7.91 -10.63 21.48
C GLY A 252 -7.14 -9.93 20.35
N THR A 253 -5.80 -10.02 20.35
CA THR A 253 -4.96 -9.46 19.29
C THR A 253 -5.17 -10.18 17.97
N LEU A 254 -5.19 -11.52 17.97
CA LEU A 254 -5.41 -12.34 16.78
C LEU A 254 -6.81 -12.14 16.17
N LYS A 255 -7.81 -11.87 16.99
CA LYS A 255 -9.17 -11.50 16.55
C LYS A 255 -9.28 -10.05 16.08
N MET A 256 -8.24 -9.24 16.25
CA MET A 256 -8.22 -7.80 15.97
C MET A 256 -9.24 -7.00 16.81
N GLU A 257 -9.64 -7.51 17.94
CA GLU A 257 -10.59 -6.86 18.85
C GLU A 257 -9.91 -5.94 19.86
N ILE A 258 -8.62 -6.16 20.12
CA ILE A 258 -7.76 -5.29 20.92
C ILE A 258 -6.44 -5.01 20.22
N VAL A 259 -5.80 -3.91 20.60
CA VAL A 259 -4.45 -3.54 20.16
C VAL A 259 -3.59 -3.35 21.42
N PRO A 260 -2.70 -4.31 21.74
CA PRO A 260 -1.74 -4.14 22.83
C PRO A 260 -0.87 -2.91 22.60
N MET A 261 -0.75 -2.05 23.62
CA MET A 261 0.01 -0.80 23.54
C MET A 261 1.24 -0.86 24.41
N LEU A 262 2.38 -0.52 23.79
CA LEU A 262 3.69 -0.40 24.42
C LEU A 262 4.22 1.02 24.22
N CYS A 263 5.25 1.37 24.97
CA CYS A 263 5.92 2.65 24.83
C CYS A 263 7.43 2.53 24.97
N GLY A 264 8.14 3.53 24.41
CA GLY A 264 9.58 3.56 24.48
C GLY A 264 10.20 4.76 23.78
N SER A 265 11.51 4.74 23.70
CA SER A 265 12.30 5.64 22.88
C SER A 265 13.38 4.84 22.15
N SER A 266 13.13 4.53 20.88
CA SER A 266 14.09 3.80 20.06
C SER A 266 15.40 4.56 19.92
N PHE A 267 15.37 5.89 19.84
CA PHE A 267 16.57 6.74 19.79
C PHE A 267 17.40 6.64 21.06
N LYS A 268 16.76 6.59 22.23
CA LYS A 268 17.41 6.42 23.54
C LYS A 268 17.62 4.97 23.93
N ASN A 269 17.36 4.02 23.02
CA ASN A 269 17.57 2.59 23.24
C ASN A 269 16.74 1.99 24.38
N LYS A 270 15.49 2.47 24.57
CA LYS A 270 14.59 2.05 25.65
C LYS A 270 13.29 1.50 25.11
N GLY A 271 12.87 0.30 25.53
CA GLY A 271 11.60 -0.31 25.20
C GLY A 271 11.58 -1.23 23.96
N VAL A 272 12.69 -1.41 23.24
CA VAL A 272 12.69 -2.23 22.01
C VAL A 272 12.76 -3.72 22.32
N GLN A 273 13.43 -4.14 23.39
CA GLN A 273 13.49 -5.56 23.77
C GLN A 273 12.13 -6.06 24.25
N THR A 274 11.40 -5.27 25.04
CA THR A 274 10.03 -5.62 25.45
C THR A 274 9.08 -5.65 24.24
N LEU A 275 9.26 -4.74 23.29
CA LEU A 275 8.53 -4.80 22.01
C LEU A 275 8.78 -6.13 21.28
N LEU A 276 10.03 -6.60 21.19
CA LEU A 276 10.37 -7.87 20.55
C LEU A 276 9.76 -9.07 21.31
N ASP A 277 9.77 -9.03 22.63
CA ASP A 277 9.13 -10.07 23.45
C ASP A 277 7.63 -10.17 23.15
N TYR A 278 6.94 -9.03 23.11
CA TYR A 278 5.50 -8.99 22.84
C TYR A 278 5.14 -9.21 21.37
N VAL A 279 6.01 -8.89 20.43
CA VAL A 279 5.89 -9.34 19.03
C VAL A 279 5.87 -10.86 18.97
N CYS A 280 6.78 -11.54 19.67
CA CYS A 280 6.81 -12.99 19.71
C CYS A 280 5.57 -13.57 20.41
N ALA A 281 5.11 -12.92 21.48
CA ALA A 281 3.99 -13.36 22.29
C ALA A 281 2.62 -13.18 21.63
N PHE A 282 2.35 -12.01 21.03
CA PHE A 282 0.99 -11.63 20.64
C PHE A 282 0.74 -11.68 19.13
N LEU A 283 1.73 -11.40 18.28
CA LEU A 283 1.52 -11.40 16.84
C LEU A 283 1.42 -12.82 16.29
N PRO A 284 0.63 -13.01 15.20
CA PRO A 284 0.38 -14.33 14.64
C PRO A 284 1.62 -15.00 14.06
N SER A 285 1.63 -16.31 14.13
CA SER A 285 2.45 -17.17 13.28
C SER A 285 1.71 -17.46 11.97
N PRO A 286 2.37 -18.02 10.94
CA PRO A 286 1.69 -18.47 9.72
C PRO A 286 0.57 -19.50 9.95
N LEU A 287 0.58 -20.21 11.11
CA LEU A 287 -0.45 -21.18 11.48
C LEU A 287 -1.68 -20.53 12.15
N ASP A 288 -1.55 -19.30 12.64
CA ASP A 288 -2.67 -18.57 13.27
C ASP A 288 -3.50 -17.80 12.23
N THR A 289 -2.96 -17.61 11.04
CA THR A 289 -3.67 -16.94 9.93
C THR A 289 -4.59 -17.94 9.22
N PRO A 290 -5.71 -17.47 8.64
CA PRO A 290 -6.55 -18.31 7.79
C PRO A 290 -5.75 -18.93 6.63
N ASP A 291 -6.22 -20.08 6.16
CA ASP A 291 -5.69 -20.69 4.94
C ASP A 291 -5.73 -19.67 3.79
N ILE A 292 -4.67 -19.62 3.00
CA ILE A 292 -4.66 -18.70 1.84
C ILE A 292 -5.67 -19.17 0.80
N MET A 293 -6.58 -18.28 0.44
CA MET A 293 -7.57 -18.54 -0.60
C MET A 293 -7.08 -18.08 -1.96
N GLY A 294 -7.46 -18.81 -2.98
CA GLY A 294 -7.20 -18.46 -4.36
C GLY A 294 -8.21 -19.11 -5.29
N THR A 295 -8.18 -18.73 -6.55
CA THR A 295 -9.09 -19.24 -7.57
C THR A 295 -8.32 -20.15 -8.51
N ASN A 296 -8.85 -21.34 -8.76
CA ASN A 296 -8.32 -22.24 -9.78
C ASN A 296 -8.61 -21.63 -11.16
N PRO A 297 -7.59 -21.32 -11.98
CA PRO A 297 -7.79 -20.63 -13.26
C PRO A 297 -8.50 -21.48 -14.31
N GLU A 298 -8.51 -22.82 -14.16
CA GLU A 298 -9.13 -23.73 -15.11
C GLU A 298 -10.61 -23.93 -14.79
N THR A 299 -10.95 -24.06 -13.52
CA THR A 299 -12.30 -24.40 -13.06
C THR A 299 -13.10 -23.19 -12.56
N GLY A 300 -12.42 -22.10 -12.21
CA GLY A 300 -13.01 -20.92 -11.54
C GLY A 300 -13.44 -21.19 -10.09
N ALA A 301 -13.10 -22.34 -9.51
CA ALA A 301 -13.43 -22.69 -8.13
C ALA A 301 -12.47 -22.02 -7.15
N GLU A 302 -13.00 -21.60 -6.01
CA GLU A 302 -12.18 -21.15 -4.88
C GLU A 302 -11.55 -22.35 -4.18
N GLU A 303 -10.25 -22.26 -3.91
CA GLU A 303 -9.46 -23.29 -3.24
C GLU A 303 -8.63 -22.66 -2.12
N GLY A 304 -8.56 -23.34 -0.97
CA GLY A 304 -7.68 -22.98 0.14
C GLY A 304 -6.37 -23.79 0.10
N ARG A 305 -5.28 -23.17 0.56
CA ARG A 305 -3.98 -23.84 0.77
C ARG A 305 -3.52 -23.64 2.20
N LYS A 306 -3.15 -24.72 2.85
CA LYS A 306 -2.63 -24.70 4.23
C LYS A 306 -1.14 -24.40 4.27
N PRO A 307 -0.65 -23.74 5.32
CA PRO A 307 0.77 -23.47 5.48
C PRO A 307 1.54 -24.73 5.92
N SER A 308 1.76 -25.64 4.98
CA SER A 308 2.48 -26.91 5.17
C SER A 308 3.41 -27.18 3.98
N GLU A 309 4.58 -27.76 4.24
CA GLU A 309 5.52 -28.19 3.19
C GLU A 309 4.98 -29.37 2.35
N ASP A 310 4.08 -30.16 2.91
CA ASP A 310 3.48 -31.30 2.25
C ASP A 310 2.30 -30.92 1.33
N GLU A 311 1.88 -29.67 1.38
CA GLU A 311 0.82 -29.14 0.53
C GLU A 311 1.37 -28.78 -0.86
N LYS A 312 0.48 -28.62 -1.84
CA LYS A 312 0.83 -28.08 -3.16
C LYS A 312 1.35 -26.66 -3.03
N THR A 313 2.41 -26.36 -3.79
CA THR A 313 3.09 -25.08 -3.69
C THR A 313 2.18 -23.92 -4.14
N SER A 314 2.14 -22.88 -3.33
CA SER A 314 1.62 -21.57 -3.71
C SER A 314 2.47 -20.46 -3.10
N ALA A 315 2.89 -19.53 -3.92
CA ALA A 315 3.68 -18.38 -3.51
C ALA A 315 3.24 -17.13 -4.27
N LEU A 316 3.36 -15.98 -3.64
CA LEU A 316 3.01 -14.67 -4.21
C LEU A 316 4.29 -13.84 -4.39
N ALA A 317 4.57 -13.45 -5.62
CA ALA A 317 5.62 -12.48 -5.93
C ALA A 317 5.12 -11.07 -5.60
N PHE A 318 5.62 -10.47 -4.51
CA PHE A 318 5.12 -9.18 -4.04
C PHE A 318 6.03 -8.00 -4.35
N LYS A 319 7.29 -8.26 -4.71
CA LYS A 319 8.24 -7.20 -5.06
C LYS A 319 9.28 -7.69 -6.05
N ILE A 320 9.61 -6.84 -7.00
CA ILE A 320 10.73 -7.03 -7.93
C ILE A 320 11.72 -5.89 -7.71
N ALA A 321 13.00 -6.20 -7.65
CA ALA A 321 14.07 -5.22 -7.57
C ALA A 321 15.18 -5.56 -8.56
N THR A 322 15.86 -4.54 -9.07
CA THR A 322 17.05 -4.73 -9.91
C THR A 322 18.31 -4.64 -9.05
N ASP A 323 19.04 -5.73 -8.98
CA ASP A 323 20.32 -5.80 -8.29
C ASP A 323 21.47 -5.72 -9.31
N PRO A 324 22.51 -4.89 -9.05
CA PRO A 324 23.63 -4.72 -9.98
C PRO A 324 24.44 -5.99 -10.25
N TYR A 325 24.44 -6.96 -9.31
CA TYR A 325 25.28 -8.16 -9.37
C TYR A 325 24.54 -9.40 -9.83
N VAL A 326 23.28 -9.57 -9.40
CA VAL A 326 22.48 -10.76 -9.70
C VAL A 326 21.36 -10.50 -10.72
N GLY A 327 21.15 -9.25 -11.10
CA GLY A 327 20.10 -8.85 -12.04
C GLY A 327 18.73 -8.72 -11.35
N ARG A 328 17.70 -9.31 -11.97
CA ARG A 328 16.33 -9.24 -11.44
C ARG A 328 16.17 -10.13 -10.21
N LEU A 329 15.88 -9.53 -9.08
CA LEU A 329 15.62 -10.18 -7.80
C LEU A 329 14.11 -10.12 -7.52
N THR A 330 13.47 -11.27 -7.37
CA THR A 330 12.05 -11.38 -7.10
C THR A 330 11.84 -11.80 -5.66
N PHE A 331 11.17 -10.95 -4.88
CA PHE A 331 10.74 -11.27 -3.51
C PHE A 331 9.39 -11.95 -3.56
N PHE A 332 9.27 -13.04 -2.81
CA PHE A 332 8.03 -13.79 -2.73
C PHE A 332 7.80 -14.38 -1.33
N ARG A 333 6.54 -14.54 -0.99
CA ARG A 333 6.11 -15.30 0.19
C ARG A 333 5.58 -16.65 -0.26
N VAL A 334 6.06 -17.72 0.37
CA VAL A 334 5.52 -19.07 0.19
C VAL A 334 4.40 -19.29 1.21
N TYR A 335 3.18 -19.52 0.73
CA TYR A 335 2.02 -19.79 1.59
C TYR A 335 1.85 -21.28 1.85
N SER A 336 2.11 -22.12 0.86
CA SER A 336 2.03 -23.58 0.96
C SER A 336 3.13 -24.24 0.15
N GLY A 337 3.48 -25.48 0.47
CA GLY A 337 4.54 -26.22 -0.21
C GLY A 337 5.93 -25.63 0.05
N LYS A 338 6.78 -25.70 -0.93
CA LYS A 338 8.16 -25.20 -0.89
C LYS A 338 8.66 -24.81 -2.28
N VAL A 339 9.61 -23.87 -2.30
CA VAL A 339 10.34 -23.49 -3.51
C VAL A 339 11.80 -23.89 -3.33
N GLU A 340 12.36 -24.64 -4.28
CA GLU A 340 13.72 -25.20 -4.22
C GLU A 340 14.62 -24.53 -5.27
N ALA A 341 15.87 -24.26 -4.91
CA ALA A 341 16.87 -23.74 -5.84
C ALA A 341 17.16 -24.78 -6.93
N GLY A 342 17.28 -24.31 -8.17
CA GLY A 342 17.51 -25.16 -9.34
C GLY A 342 16.24 -25.82 -9.91
N SER A 343 15.09 -25.67 -9.28
CA SER A 343 13.80 -26.21 -9.72
C SER A 343 13.08 -25.33 -10.73
N TYR A 344 11.93 -25.80 -11.19
CA TYR A 344 10.98 -25.04 -11.99
C TYR A 344 9.69 -24.84 -11.20
N ILE A 345 9.08 -23.68 -11.35
CA ILE A 345 7.78 -23.33 -10.77
C ILE A 345 6.88 -22.74 -11.85
N TYR A 346 5.58 -22.97 -11.75
CA TYR A 346 4.60 -22.50 -12.73
C TYR A 346 4.09 -21.11 -12.38
N ASN A 347 4.11 -20.18 -13.35
CA ASN A 347 3.53 -18.85 -13.22
C ASN A 347 2.16 -18.84 -13.90
N THR A 348 1.11 -18.64 -13.14
CA THR A 348 -0.29 -18.71 -13.60
C THR A 348 -0.66 -17.60 -14.58
N ARG A 349 -0.06 -16.39 -14.46
CA ARG A 349 -0.32 -15.28 -15.40
C ARG A 349 0.28 -15.53 -16.78
N SER A 350 1.54 -15.95 -16.83
CA SER A 350 2.24 -16.16 -18.09
C SER A 350 2.00 -17.55 -18.69
N GLU A 351 1.34 -18.45 -17.92
CA GLU A 351 1.11 -19.86 -18.28
C GLU A 351 2.40 -20.61 -18.66
N LYS A 352 3.50 -20.28 -17.96
CA LYS A 352 4.84 -20.82 -18.25
C LYS A 352 5.54 -21.27 -16.98
N LYS A 353 6.44 -22.26 -17.19
CA LYS A 353 7.40 -22.65 -16.15
C LYS A 353 8.54 -21.65 -16.08
N GLU A 354 8.77 -21.14 -14.90
CA GLU A 354 9.89 -20.26 -14.57
C GLU A 354 10.98 -21.05 -13.86
N ARG A 355 12.24 -20.78 -14.18
CA ARG A 355 13.37 -21.43 -13.53
C ARG A 355 13.80 -20.64 -12.31
N VAL A 356 13.83 -21.31 -11.15
CA VAL A 356 14.38 -20.78 -9.92
C VAL A 356 15.87 -21.10 -9.86
N SER A 357 16.73 -20.19 -10.29
CA SER A 357 18.18 -20.49 -10.37
C SER A 357 18.84 -20.52 -9.00
N ARG A 358 18.61 -19.50 -8.19
CA ARG A 358 19.11 -19.37 -6.81
C ARG A 358 18.06 -18.74 -5.93
N LEU A 359 18.12 -19.08 -4.64
CA LEU A 359 17.27 -18.55 -3.59
C LEU A 359 18.11 -17.86 -2.53
N PHE A 360 17.53 -16.82 -1.91
CA PHE A 360 18.20 -16.03 -0.89
C PHE A 360 17.25 -15.73 0.27
N GLN A 361 17.77 -15.80 1.49
CA GLN A 361 17.25 -15.02 2.60
C GLN A 361 17.94 -13.67 2.65
N MET A 362 17.15 -12.63 2.73
CA MET A 362 17.65 -11.27 2.66
C MET A 362 17.96 -10.71 4.05
N HIS A 363 19.03 -9.94 4.15
CA HIS A 363 19.36 -9.08 5.28
C HIS A 363 19.57 -7.68 4.73
N SER A 364 18.49 -6.92 4.55
CA SER A 364 18.47 -5.67 3.80
C SER A 364 18.99 -5.89 2.36
N ASN A 365 20.17 -5.36 2.00
CA ASN A 365 20.80 -5.54 0.69
C ASN A 365 21.75 -6.76 0.59
N LYS A 366 22.01 -7.47 1.71
CA LYS A 366 22.84 -8.67 1.70
C LYS A 366 22.03 -9.91 1.37
N GLN A 367 22.56 -10.73 0.48
CA GLN A 367 21.94 -11.93 -0.02
C GLN A 367 22.60 -13.16 0.61
N ASN A 368 21.88 -13.91 1.44
CA ASN A 368 22.35 -15.17 2.00
C ASN A 368 21.75 -16.33 1.21
N PRO A 369 22.55 -17.10 0.47
CA PRO A 369 22.05 -18.21 -0.33
C PRO A 369 21.37 -19.28 0.55
N VAL A 370 20.24 -19.78 0.09
CA VAL A 370 19.52 -20.90 0.70
C VAL A 370 19.07 -21.89 -0.38
N GLU A 371 18.93 -23.16 -0.01
CA GLU A 371 18.50 -24.20 -0.94
C GLU A 371 16.96 -24.27 -1.08
N VAL A 372 16.24 -23.92 -0.02
CA VAL A 372 14.78 -24.05 0.05
C VAL A 372 14.17 -22.88 0.81
N ILE A 373 13.03 -22.40 0.31
CA ILE A 373 12.13 -21.49 1.03
C ILE A 373 10.79 -22.24 1.17
N SER A 374 10.38 -22.45 2.40
CA SER A 374 9.22 -23.29 2.74
C SER A 374 7.98 -22.46 3.07
N ALA A 375 6.83 -23.10 3.12
CA ALA A 375 5.56 -22.51 3.55
C ALA A 375 5.71 -21.67 4.82
N GLY A 376 5.09 -20.50 4.83
CA GLY A 376 5.14 -19.53 5.93
C GLY A 376 6.38 -18.61 5.91
N ASP A 377 7.29 -18.77 4.96
CA ASP A 377 8.52 -17.99 4.90
C ASP A 377 8.53 -16.98 3.74
N ILE A 378 9.39 -15.99 3.87
CA ILE A 378 9.63 -14.94 2.87
C ILE A 378 11.07 -15.06 2.39
N GLY A 379 11.25 -14.98 1.08
CA GLY A 379 12.57 -15.03 0.49
C GLY A 379 12.63 -14.32 -0.85
N ALA A 380 13.78 -14.39 -1.48
CA ALA A 380 14.01 -13.84 -2.80
C ALA A 380 14.64 -14.87 -3.74
N GLY A 381 14.36 -14.76 -5.02
CA GLY A 381 14.89 -15.66 -6.04
C GLY A 381 15.31 -14.93 -7.28
N VAL A 382 16.21 -15.57 -8.03
CA VAL A 382 16.69 -15.11 -9.35
C VAL A 382 16.52 -16.22 -10.40
N GLY A 383 16.44 -15.82 -11.66
CA GLY A 383 16.31 -16.75 -12.79
C GLY A 383 14.96 -16.66 -13.50
N PHE A 384 13.98 -16.01 -12.91
CA PHE A 384 12.68 -15.77 -13.53
C PHE A 384 12.81 -14.86 -14.77
N LYS A 385 12.14 -15.25 -15.86
CA LYS A 385 12.20 -14.52 -17.15
C LYS A 385 11.03 -13.55 -17.33
N ASP A 386 9.81 -14.01 -17.03
CA ASP A 386 8.58 -13.25 -17.21
C ASP A 386 7.76 -13.25 -15.91
N ILE A 387 8.25 -12.53 -14.91
CA ILE A 387 7.59 -12.39 -13.63
C ILE A 387 7.27 -10.92 -13.36
N ARG A 388 6.11 -10.67 -12.76
CA ARG A 388 5.64 -9.34 -12.35
C ARG A 388 5.21 -9.36 -10.88
N THR A 389 5.18 -8.19 -10.30
CA THR A 389 4.59 -8.00 -8.96
C THR A 389 3.11 -8.39 -9.00
N GLY A 390 2.68 -9.24 -8.07
CA GLY A 390 1.33 -9.80 -8.02
C GLY A 390 1.19 -11.19 -8.67
N ASP A 391 2.21 -11.69 -9.37
CA ASP A 391 2.16 -13.02 -9.97
C ASP A 391 2.10 -14.11 -8.89
N THR A 392 1.28 -15.12 -9.16
CA THR A 392 1.24 -16.35 -8.36
C THR A 392 2.16 -17.39 -8.97
N LEU A 393 3.01 -17.96 -8.13
CA LEU A 393 3.90 -19.08 -8.45
C LEU A 393 3.37 -20.33 -7.75
N CYS A 394 3.14 -21.41 -8.49
CA CYS A 394 2.55 -22.64 -7.95
C CYS A 394 3.05 -23.91 -8.68
N ASP A 395 2.56 -25.06 -8.23
CA ASP A 395 2.74 -26.31 -8.98
C ASP A 395 1.84 -26.32 -10.22
N GLU A 396 2.37 -26.80 -11.35
CA GLU A 396 1.64 -26.87 -12.63
C GLU A 396 0.42 -27.80 -12.58
N ASP A 397 0.50 -28.87 -11.80
CA ASP A 397 -0.58 -29.86 -11.63
C ASP A 397 -1.64 -29.42 -10.61
N ALA A 398 -1.46 -28.28 -9.94
CA ALA A 398 -2.39 -27.68 -9.02
C ALA A 398 -2.40 -26.14 -9.16
N PRO A 399 -2.81 -25.62 -10.34
CA PRO A 399 -2.76 -24.20 -10.61
C PRO A 399 -3.73 -23.43 -9.71
N ILE A 400 -3.27 -22.32 -9.15
CA ILE A 400 -4.04 -21.42 -8.31
C ILE A 400 -3.63 -19.99 -8.62
N VAL A 401 -4.58 -19.07 -8.61
CA VAL A 401 -4.34 -17.62 -8.64
C VAL A 401 -4.71 -17.08 -7.27
N LEU A 402 -3.73 -16.62 -6.52
CA LEU A 402 -3.95 -15.92 -5.27
C LEU A 402 -4.55 -14.54 -5.59
N GLU A 403 -5.29 -13.97 -4.66
CA GLU A 403 -5.90 -12.66 -4.82
C GLU A 403 -4.87 -11.63 -5.32
N SER A 404 -5.22 -10.94 -6.40
CA SER A 404 -4.35 -9.90 -6.98
C SER A 404 -4.27 -8.68 -6.06
N MET A 405 -3.12 -8.02 -6.10
CA MET A 405 -2.97 -6.72 -5.46
C MET A 405 -3.54 -5.63 -6.37
N ASP A 406 -4.43 -4.80 -5.84
CA ASP A 406 -4.95 -3.64 -6.54
C ASP A 406 -4.01 -2.45 -6.32
N PHE A 407 -3.49 -1.91 -7.41
CA PHE A 407 -2.64 -0.73 -7.36
C PHE A 407 -3.38 0.49 -7.88
N PRO A 408 -3.24 1.66 -7.21
CA PRO A 408 -3.84 2.88 -7.69
C PRO A 408 -3.23 3.32 -9.03
N GLU A 409 -4.07 3.91 -9.88
CA GLU A 409 -3.60 4.48 -11.15
C GLU A 409 -2.75 5.74 -10.93
N PRO A 410 -1.70 5.96 -11.75
CA PRO A 410 -0.90 7.16 -11.69
C PRO A 410 -1.74 8.42 -11.96
N VAL A 411 -1.49 9.48 -11.19
CA VAL A 411 -2.27 10.72 -11.25
C VAL A 411 -1.53 11.91 -11.85
N ILE A 412 -0.19 11.82 -11.97
CA ILE A 412 0.66 12.87 -12.51
C ILE A 412 1.58 12.30 -13.59
N GLY A 413 1.83 13.07 -14.65
CA GLY A 413 2.76 12.72 -15.72
C GLY A 413 3.76 13.81 -16.04
N ILE A 414 4.96 13.43 -16.43
CA ILE A 414 6.05 14.31 -16.86
C ILE A 414 6.64 13.78 -18.15
N ALA A 415 6.81 14.64 -19.17
CA ALA A 415 7.58 14.29 -20.34
C ALA A 415 9.07 14.27 -20.01
N VAL A 416 9.77 13.23 -20.44
CA VAL A 416 11.22 13.08 -20.24
C VAL A 416 11.92 12.85 -21.56
N GLU A 417 13.04 13.54 -21.75
CA GLU A 417 13.89 13.41 -22.92
C GLU A 417 15.35 13.24 -22.47
N PRO A 418 16.12 12.33 -23.07
CA PRO A 418 17.54 12.21 -22.73
C PRO A 418 18.28 13.45 -23.24
N LYS A 419 19.28 13.92 -22.47
CA LYS A 419 20.11 15.04 -22.87
C LYS A 419 20.93 14.77 -24.15
N THR A 420 21.24 13.50 -24.41
CA THR A 420 21.98 13.08 -25.58
C THR A 420 21.26 11.96 -26.33
N GLN A 421 21.32 11.96 -27.66
CA GLN A 421 20.70 10.92 -28.49
C GLN A 421 21.29 9.52 -28.22
N LYS A 422 22.55 9.45 -27.77
CA LYS A 422 23.19 8.18 -27.39
C LYS A 422 22.59 7.52 -26.15
N ASP A 423 21.93 8.31 -25.33
CA ASP A 423 21.33 7.82 -24.07
C ASP A 423 19.87 7.37 -24.23
N MET A 424 19.30 7.47 -25.44
CA MET A 424 17.91 7.07 -25.73
C MET A 424 17.67 5.58 -25.39
N GLU A 425 18.57 4.69 -25.81
CA GLU A 425 18.48 3.25 -25.55
C GLU A 425 18.60 2.94 -24.04
N LYS A 426 19.52 3.64 -23.34
CA LYS A 426 19.67 3.50 -21.90
C LYS A 426 18.44 4.03 -21.16
N LEU A 427 17.86 5.16 -21.61
CA LEU A 427 16.63 5.71 -21.03
C LEU A 427 15.49 4.70 -21.17
N SER A 428 15.28 4.16 -22.36
CA SER A 428 14.24 3.18 -22.62
C SER A 428 14.41 1.91 -21.76
N THR A 429 15.64 1.41 -21.66
CA THR A 429 15.97 0.24 -20.85
C THR A 429 15.77 0.54 -19.35
N GLY A 430 16.22 1.71 -18.88
CA GLY A 430 16.07 2.12 -17.49
C GLY A 430 14.60 2.30 -17.09
N LEU A 431 13.82 2.97 -17.92
CA LEU A 431 12.39 3.16 -17.70
C LEU A 431 11.62 1.84 -17.69
N ALA A 432 11.93 0.92 -18.61
CA ALA A 432 11.30 -0.39 -18.64
C ALA A 432 11.56 -1.18 -17.34
N LYS A 433 12.80 -1.20 -16.86
CA LYS A 433 13.15 -1.86 -15.59
C LYS A 433 12.44 -1.24 -14.39
N LEU A 434 12.39 0.10 -14.32
CA LEU A 434 11.70 0.78 -13.23
C LEU A 434 10.19 0.53 -13.25
N ALA A 435 9.58 0.45 -14.43
CA ALA A 435 8.17 0.09 -14.58
C ALA A 435 7.87 -1.39 -14.22
N GLU A 436 8.84 -2.29 -14.35
CA GLU A 436 8.72 -3.67 -13.86
C GLU A 436 8.77 -3.75 -12.33
N GLU A 437 9.54 -2.87 -11.70
CA GLU A 437 9.67 -2.80 -10.23
C GLU A 437 8.44 -2.19 -9.57
N ASP A 438 7.86 -1.15 -10.18
CA ASP A 438 6.77 -0.36 -9.61
C ASP A 438 5.53 -0.35 -10.51
N PRO A 439 4.46 -1.06 -10.14
CA PRO A 439 3.21 -1.12 -10.91
C PRO A 439 2.43 0.20 -10.93
N THR A 440 2.72 1.16 -10.04
CA THR A 440 2.13 2.51 -10.04
C THR A 440 2.92 3.50 -10.89
N PHE A 441 4.03 3.06 -11.46
CA PHE A 441 4.82 3.82 -12.42
C PHE A 441 4.55 3.33 -13.83
N THR A 442 4.14 4.22 -14.73
CA THR A 442 3.86 3.88 -16.13
C THR A 442 4.67 4.73 -17.08
N VAL A 443 5.02 4.13 -18.21
CA VAL A 443 5.78 4.78 -19.29
C VAL A 443 4.96 4.67 -20.56
N LYS A 444 4.66 5.82 -21.19
CA LYS A 444 3.97 5.88 -22.48
C LYS A 444 4.75 6.77 -23.42
N THR A 445 4.88 6.34 -24.66
CA THR A 445 5.39 7.21 -25.73
C THR A 445 4.19 7.82 -26.43
N ASP A 446 4.14 9.15 -26.46
CA ASP A 446 3.14 9.88 -27.25
C ASP A 446 3.44 9.68 -28.72
N GLU A 447 2.56 9.01 -29.43
CA GLU A 447 2.74 8.65 -30.85
C GLU A 447 2.83 9.88 -31.76
N GLN A 448 2.29 11.03 -31.32
CA GLN A 448 2.25 12.24 -32.13
C GLN A 448 3.49 13.11 -31.92
N SER A 449 3.87 13.35 -30.65
CA SER A 449 5.04 14.17 -30.33
C SER A 449 6.33 13.36 -30.27
N GLY A 450 6.25 12.02 -30.23
CA GLY A 450 7.39 11.13 -29.98
C GLY A 450 7.99 11.27 -28.59
N GLN A 451 7.35 12.03 -27.70
CA GLN A 451 7.82 12.26 -26.33
C GLN A 451 7.53 11.05 -25.45
N THR A 452 8.48 10.71 -24.60
CA THR A 452 8.27 9.70 -23.55
C THR A 452 7.69 10.40 -22.33
N VAL A 453 6.47 10.00 -21.93
CA VAL A 453 5.79 10.47 -20.73
C VAL A 453 5.89 9.40 -19.65
N ILE A 454 6.40 9.78 -18.50
CA ILE A 454 6.40 8.94 -17.29
C ILE A 454 5.30 9.42 -16.35
N SER A 455 4.55 8.50 -15.77
CA SER A 455 3.45 8.83 -14.85
C SER A 455 3.58 8.08 -13.54
N GLY A 456 3.20 8.74 -12.44
CA GLY A 456 3.33 8.21 -11.08
C GLY A 456 2.31 8.82 -10.10
N MET A 457 2.47 8.52 -8.82
CA MET A 457 1.53 8.88 -7.76
C MET A 457 1.69 10.30 -7.21
N GLY A 458 2.83 10.95 -7.45
CA GLY A 458 3.11 12.29 -6.97
C GLY A 458 4.44 12.84 -7.48
N GLU A 459 4.71 14.11 -7.17
CA GLU A 459 5.96 14.78 -7.59
C GLU A 459 7.20 14.07 -7.02
N LEU A 460 7.16 13.73 -5.73
CA LEU A 460 8.28 13.04 -5.07
C LEU A 460 8.56 11.68 -5.70
N HIS A 461 7.51 10.94 -6.06
CA HIS A 461 7.65 9.65 -6.75
C HIS A 461 8.41 9.81 -8.07
N LEU A 462 8.00 10.75 -8.91
CA LEU A 462 8.65 10.98 -10.21
C LEU A 462 10.06 11.55 -10.06
N ASP A 463 10.32 12.41 -9.08
CA ASP A 463 11.66 12.92 -8.78
C ASP A 463 12.63 11.78 -8.41
N ILE A 464 12.17 10.82 -7.62
CA ILE A 464 12.97 9.65 -7.25
C ILE A 464 13.25 8.77 -8.47
N ILE A 465 12.26 8.54 -9.33
CA ILE A 465 12.46 7.79 -10.58
C ILE A 465 13.52 8.45 -11.46
N ILE A 466 13.46 9.76 -11.61
CA ILE A 466 14.43 10.52 -12.44
C ILE A 466 15.83 10.47 -11.81
N ASP A 467 15.93 10.60 -10.49
CA ASP A 467 17.20 10.49 -9.78
C ASP A 467 17.79 9.07 -9.88
N ARG A 468 16.95 8.02 -9.82
CA ARG A 468 17.36 6.63 -10.08
C ARG A 468 17.87 6.44 -11.51
N LEU A 469 17.23 7.02 -12.52
CA LEU A 469 17.73 7.00 -13.90
C LEU A 469 19.14 7.57 -14.00
N LYS A 470 19.39 8.69 -13.32
CA LYS A 470 20.70 9.33 -13.29
C LYS A 470 21.76 8.49 -12.56
N ARG A 471 21.44 7.97 -11.37
CA ARG A 471 22.42 7.27 -10.50
C ARG A 471 22.66 5.82 -10.93
N GLU A 472 21.59 5.07 -11.22
CA GLU A 472 21.68 3.63 -11.51
C GLU A 472 21.96 3.38 -13.00
N PHE A 473 21.29 4.10 -13.90
CA PHE A 473 21.38 3.89 -15.33
C PHE A 473 22.32 4.86 -16.06
N LYS A 474 22.86 5.86 -15.33
CA LYS A 474 23.76 6.89 -15.87
C LYS A 474 23.13 7.66 -17.06
N VAL A 475 21.85 8.00 -16.93
CA VAL A 475 21.08 8.77 -17.92
C VAL A 475 20.62 10.06 -17.30
N GLU A 476 20.99 11.19 -17.91
CA GLU A 476 20.45 12.49 -17.55
C GLU A 476 19.31 12.88 -18.50
N CYS A 477 18.18 13.33 -17.94
CA CYS A 477 16.98 13.69 -18.67
C CYS A 477 16.67 15.18 -18.53
N ASN A 478 16.14 15.79 -19.59
CA ASN A 478 15.37 17.02 -19.52
C ASN A 478 13.93 16.66 -19.12
N GLN A 479 13.34 17.48 -18.26
CA GLN A 479 11.99 17.28 -17.75
C GLN A 479 11.08 18.34 -18.33
N GLY A 480 9.91 17.92 -18.82
CA GLY A 480 8.83 18.82 -19.18
C GLY A 480 8.10 19.34 -17.94
N LYS A 481 7.11 20.21 -18.13
CA LYS A 481 6.23 20.63 -17.04
C LYS A 481 5.33 19.46 -16.62
N PRO A 482 5.10 19.27 -15.30
CA PRO A 482 4.15 18.27 -14.82
C PRO A 482 2.75 18.53 -15.37
N GLN A 483 2.07 17.47 -15.76
CA GLN A 483 0.69 17.50 -16.22
C GLN A 483 -0.13 16.47 -15.44
N VAL A 484 -1.36 16.83 -15.11
CA VAL A 484 -2.28 15.88 -14.44
C VAL A 484 -2.92 14.97 -15.47
N ASN A 485 -3.24 13.77 -15.05
CA ASN A 485 -3.98 12.82 -15.88
C ASN A 485 -5.47 13.16 -15.83
N TYR A 486 -5.91 13.95 -16.80
CA TYR A 486 -7.34 14.18 -17.01
C TYR A 486 -8.04 12.90 -17.45
N LYS A 487 -9.31 12.79 -17.11
CA LYS A 487 -10.21 11.78 -17.64
C LYS A 487 -11.45 12.46 -18.26
N GLU A 488 -12.21 11.70 -19.02
CA GLU A 488 -13.49 12.16 -19.53
C GLU A 488 -14.64 11.43 -18.82
N THR A 489 -15.80 12.04 -18.83
CA THR A 489 -17.04 11.45 -18.32
C THR A 489 -18.22 11.90 -19.19
N ILE A 490 -19.36 11.28 -19.02
CA ILE A 490 -20.62 11.70 -19.63
C ILE A 490 -21.65 12.02 -18.54
N THR A 491 -22.53 12.95 -18.81
CA THR A 491 -23.46 13.50 -17.81
C THR A 491 -24.92 13.11 -18.07
N LYS A 492 -25.23 12.54 -19.24
CA LYS A 492 -26.59 12.21 -19.65
C LYS A 492 -26.66 10.79 -20.22
N THR A 493 -27.82 10.16 -20.07
CA THR A 493 -28.11 8.89 -20.73
C THR A 493 -28.72 9.12 -22.12
N VAL A 494 -28.20 8.40 -23.09
CA VAL A 494 -28.64 8.46 -24.51
C VAL A 494 -29.02 7.08 -24.97
N ASN A 495 -30.20 6.97 -25.59
CA ASN A 495 -30.60 5.78 -26.34
C ASN A 495 -30.13 5.92 -27.78
N LEU A 496 -29.44 4.90 -28.28
CA LEU A 496 -28.87 4.88 -29.62
C LEU A 496 -29.07 3.52 -30.28
N ARG A 497 -29.47 3.55 -31.55
CA ARG A 497 -29.34 2.40 -32.45
C ARG A 497 -28.17 2.65 -33.37
N GLU A 498 -27.22 1.71 -33.43
CA GLU A 498 -26.07 1.73 -34.32
C GLU A 498 -26.05 0.53 -35.22
N VAL A 499 -25.86 0.76 -36.52
CA VAL A 499 -25.81 -0.29 -37.54
C VAL A 499 -24.48 -0.22 -38.26
N TYR A 500 -23.67 -1.25 -38.10
CA TYR A 500 -22.46 -1.41 -38.87
C TYR A 500 -22.73 -2.30 -40.09
N LYS A 501 -22.59 -1.73 -41.28
CA LYS A 501 -22.75 -2.46 -42.54
C LYS A 501 -21.63 -2.11 -43.48
N LYS A 502 -20.86 -3.13 -43.91
CA LYS A 502 -19.80 -2.97 -44.90
C LYS A 502 -19.89 -4.10 -45.93
N GLN A 503 -19.91 -3.74 -47.20
CA GLN A 503 -19.99 -4.67 -48.30
C GLN A 503 -18.86 -4.35 -49.28
N SER A 504 -17.94 -5.31 -49.45
CA SER A 504 -16.78 -5.18 -50.37
C SER A 504 -16.57 -6.52 -51.07
N GLY A 505 -17.23 -6.73 -52.19
CA GLY A 505 -16.97 -7.82 -53.15
C GLY A 505 -16.74 -9.21 -52.56
N GLY A 506 -17.69 -9.76 -51.80
CA GLY A 506 -17.61 -11.06 -51.12
C GLY A 506 -18.50 -11.12 -49.90
N ARG A 507 -18.09 -11.85 -48.85
CA ARG A 507 -18.80 -11.90 -47.55
C ARG A 507 -18.86 -10.51 -46.93
N GLY A 508 -20.06 -9.99 -46.68
CA GLY A 508 -20.27 -8.69 -46.03
C GLY A 508 -19.96 -8.69 -44.55
N LYS A 509 -20.08 -7.55 -43.93
CA LYS A 509 -20.01 -7.34 -42.46
C LYS A 509 -21.30 -6.67 -42.02
N PHE A 510 -21.93 -7.19 -40.98
CA PHE A 510 -23.18 -6.65 -40.46
C PHE A 510 -23.28 -6.82 -38.94
N ALA A 511 -23.61 -5.75 -38.23
CA ALA A 511 -24.02 -5.77 -36.85
C ALA A 511 -24.99 -4.62 -36.58
N ASP A 512 -25.98 -4.85 -35.74
CA ASP A 512 -27.02 -3.88 -35.36
C ASP A 512 -27.25 -4.02 -33.85
N ILE A 513 -27.06 -2.94 -33.11
CA ILE A 513 -27.24 -2.90 -31.67
C ILE A 513 -28.07 -1.68 -31.25
N ILE A 514 -28.90 -1.87 -30.24
CA ILE A 514 -29.65 -0.79 -29.57
C ILE A 514 -29.21 -0.75 -28.14
N VAL A 515 -28.63 0.38 -27.75
CA VAL A 515 -28.00 0.56 -26.43
C VAL A 515 -28.50 1.82 -25.73
N ASN A 516 -28.56 1.75 -24.40
CA ASN A 516 -28.55 2.92 -23.54
C ASN A 516 -27.12 3.14 -23.03
N VAL A 517 -26.60 4.33 -23.24
CA VAL A 517 -25.26 4.73 -22.81
C VAL A 517 -25.39 5.93 -21.89
N GLY A 518 -24.91 5.82 -20.66
CA GLY A 518 -25.04 6.85 -19.64
C GLY A 518 -24.04 6.71 -18.48
N PRO A 519 -24.16 7.58 -17.47
CA PRO A 519 -23.40 7.45 -16.24
C PRO A 519 -23.68 6.14 -15.54
N VAL A 520 -22.71 5.62 -14.79
CA VAL A 520 -22.85 4.42 -13.94
C VAL A 520 -23.86 4.68 -12.81
N ASP A 521 -24.41 3.61 -12.26
CA ASP A 521 -25.29 3.69 -11.10
C ASP A 521 -24.49 4.14 -9.85
N GLU A 522 -25.13 4.83 -8.91
CA GLU A 522 -24.49 5.35 -7.69
C GLU A 522 -23.86 4.25 -6.83
N ASP A 523 -24.37 3.04 -6.89
CA ASP A 523 -23.86 1.87 -6.17
C ASP A 523 -22.66 1.20 -6.85
N PHE A 524 -22.36 1.53 -8.10
CA PHE A 524 -21.27 0.95 -8.87
C PHE A 524 -19.95 1.64 -8.54
N LYS A 525 -19.14 1.02 -7.67
CA LYS A 525 -17.87 1.58 -7.18
C LYS A 525 -16.61 1.00 -7.85
N GLU A 526 -16.78 0.00 -8.72
CA GLU A 526 -15.64 -0.72 -9.34
C GLU A 526 -14.92 0.11 -10.41
N GLY A 527 -15.53 1.19 -10.91
CA GLY A 527 -14.99 1.97 -12.04
C GLY A 527 -15.08 1.21 -13.38
N GLY A 528 -14.79 1.91 -14.47
CA GLY A 528 -14.81 1.30 -15.80
C GLY A 528 -16.20 1.04 -16.37
N LEU A 529 -16.40 -0.09 -17.07
CA LEU A 529 -17.63 -0.40 -17.78
C LEU A 529 -18.62 -1.19 -16.95
N GLN A 530 -19.77 -0.59 -16.63
CA GLN A 530 -20.95 -1.28 -16.13
C GLN A 530 -21.78 -1.76 -17.34
N PHE A 531 -21.66 -3.05 -17.67
CA PHE A 531 -22.37 -3.62 -18.82
C PHE A 531 -23.60 -4.44 -18.37
N VAL A 532 -24.77 -4.08 -18.88
CA VAL A 532 -26.04 -4.75 -18.60
C VAL A 532 -26.60 -5.32 -19.91
N ASN A 533 -26.96 -6.59 -19.91
CA ASN A 533 -27.56 -7.25 -21.05
C ASN A 533 -29.06 -7.49 -20.81
N GLU A 534 -29.90 -6.81 -21.58
CA GLU A 534 -31.36 -6.95 -21.55
C GLU A 534 -31.92 -7.56 -22.85
N VAL A 535 -31.07 -8.08 -23.73
CA VAL A 535 -31.52 -8.70 -24.99
C VAL A 535 -32.40 -9.91 -24.71
N THR A 536 -33.59 -9.91 -25.26
CA THR A 536 -34.55 -11.01 -25.20
C THR A 536 -34.80 -11.64 -26.57
N GLY A 537 -35.28 -12.87 -26.62
CA GLY A 537 -35.69 -13.54 -27.87
C GLY A 537 -34.56 -14.01 -28.80
N GLY A 538 -33.29 -13.86 -28.41
CA GLY A 538 -32.14 -14.30 -29.22
C GLY A 538 -31.87 -13.44 -30.46
N ASN A 539 -32.32 -12.20 -30.48
CA ASN A 539 -32.12 -11.24 -31.58
C ASN A 539 -30.65 -10.97 -31.85
N ILE A 540 -29.82 -11.03 -30.80
CA ILE A 540 -28.37 -11.08 -30.88
C ILE A 540 -27.93 -12.43 -30.31
N PRO A 541 -27.20 -13.28 -31.05
CA PRO A 541 -26.62 -14.52 -30.54
C PRO A 541 -25.73 -14.29 -29.31
N LYS A 542 -25.83 -15.17 -28.32
CA LYS A 542 -25.09 -15.05 -27.06
C LYS A 542 -23.58 -14.92 -27.26
N GLU A 543 -23.03 -15.52 -28.32
CA GLU A 543 -21.62 -15.48 -28.69
C GLU A 543 -21.13 -14.09 -29.11
N PHE A 544 -22.01 -13.16 -29.51
CA PHE A 544 -21.66 -11.81 -29.93
C PHE A 544 -21.79 -10.77 -28.79
N ILE A 545 -22.48 -11.08 -27.72
CA ILE A 545 -22.65 -10.16 -26.58
C ILE A 545 -21.31 -9.79 -25.92
N PRO A 546 -20.39 -10.75 -25.66
CA PRO A 546 -19.05 -10.40 -25.16
C PRO A 546 -18.25 -9.49 -26.09
N SER A 547 -18.48 -9.58 -27.40
CA SER A 547 -17.82 -8.72 -28.40
C SER A 547 -18.34 -7.29 -28.33
N VAL A 548 -19.62 -7.07 -28.04
CA VAL A 548 -20.17 -5.73 -27.77
C VAL A 548 -19.54 -5.14 -26.53
N GLN A 549 -19.48 -5.88 -25.43
CA GLN A 549 -18.84 -5.45 -24.19
C GLN A 549 -17.38 -5.08 -24.41
N LYS A 550 -16.62 -5.94 -25.08
CA LYS A 550 -15.20 -5.70 -25.42
C LYS A 550 -15.03 -4.46 -26.29
N GLY A 551 -15.94 -4.20 -27.25
CA GLY A 551 -15.92 -3.02 -28.09
C GLY A 551 -16.04 -1.72 -27.27
N PHE A 552 -16.97 -1.67 -26.31
CA PHE A 552 -17.08 -0.53 -25.40
C PHE A 552 -15.87 -0.38 -24.48
N GLN A 553 -15.33 -1.47 -23.91
CA GLN A 553 -14.11 -1.43 -23.08
C GLN A 553 -12.92 -0.91 -23.86
N THR A 554 -12.77 -1.30 -25.12
CA THR A 554 -11.68 -0.81 -25.99
C THR A 554 -11.87 0.67 -26.31
N ALA A 555 -13.11 1.09 -26.61
CA ALA A 555 -13.42 2.47 -26.98
C ALA A 555 -13.23 3.47 -25.80
N MET A 556 -13.51 3.03 -24.57
CA MET A 556 -13.38 3.87 -23.37
C MET A 556 -11.93 4.34 -23.10
N LYS A 557 -10.93 3.67 -23.67
CA LYS A 557 -9.53 4.07 -23.54
C LYS A 557 -9.25 5.44 -24.20
N ASN A 558 -10.12 5.86 -25.12
CA ASN A 558 -10.01 7.12 -25.84
C ASN A 558 -11.32 7.89 -25.75
N GLY A 559 -11.32 8.99 -25.01
CA GLY A 559 -12.47 9.88 -24.91
C GLY A 559 -12.68 10.71 -26.19
N ILE A 560 -13.83 11.32 -26.28
CA ILE A 560 -14.27 12.03 -27.50
C ILE A 560 -13.96 13.54 -27.50
N LEU A 561 -13.60 14.13 -26.34
CA LEU A 561 -13.28 15.57 -26.21
C LEU A 561 -11.83 15.85 -26.54
N ALA A 562 -10.92 15.20 -25.86
CA ALA A 562 -9.48 15.41 -25.95
C ALA A 562 -8.68 14.10 -26.03
N GLY A 563 -9.36 12.97 -26.12
CA GLY A 563 -8.74 11.65 -26.21
C GLY A 563 -8.29 11.11 -24.85
N PHE A 564 -8.69 11.71 -23.73
CA PHE A 564 -8.43 11.17 -22.41
C PHE A 564 -9.33 9.96 -22.13
N PRO A 565 -8.89 8.97 -21.35
CA PRO A 565 -9.71 7.80 -21.05
C PRO A 565 -11.01 8.19 -20.35
N LEU A 566 -12.10 7.49 -20.67
CA LEU A 566 -13.36 7.63 -19.95
C LEU A 566 -13.27 6.90 -18.61
N ASP A 567 -13.61 7.59 -17.52
CA ASP A 567 -13.48 7.06 -16.17
C ASP A 567 -14.44 5.90 -15.90
N SER A 568 -15.71 6.11 -16.22
CA SER A 568 -16.77 5.11 -16.03
C SER A 568 -17.89 5.27 -17.05
N LEU A 569 -18.56 4.17 -17.39
CA LEU A 569 -19.63 4.16 -18.38
C LEU A 569 -20.63 3.02 -18.07
N LYS A 570 -21.92 3.33 -18.07
CA LYS A 570 -22.98 2.32 -18.08
C LYS A 570 -23.46 2.10 -19.50
N VAL A 571 -23.46 0.86 -19.94
CA VAL A 571 -24.03 0.43 -21.22
C VAL A 571 -25.06 -0.65 -20.98
N THR A 572 -26.31 -0.39 -21.35
CA THR A 572 -27.36 -1.40 -21.34
C THR A 572 -27.65 -1.80 -22.78
N LEU A 573 -27.32 -3.03 -23.13
CA LEU A 573 -27.67 -3.61 -24.43
C LEU A 573 -29.14 -4.07 -24.42
N LEU A 574 -29.98 -3.32 -25.12
CA LEU A 574 -31.42 -3.52 -25.10
C LEU A 574 -31.90 -4.54 -26.15
N ASP A 575 -31.41 -4.38 -27.38
CA ASP A 575 -31.86 -5.19 -28.54
C ASP A 575 -30.84 -5.05 -29.69
N GLY A 576 -31.12 -5.72 -30.79
CA GLY A 576 -30.37 -5.61 -32.03
C GLY A 576 -30.77 -6.64 -33.05
N SER A 577 -29.94 -6.79 -34.08
CA SER A 577 -30.16 -7.83 -35.10
C SER A 577 -28.81 -8.32 -35.65
N PHE A 578 -28.86 -9.52 -36.25
CA PHE A 578 -27.70 -10.12 -36.90
C PHE A 578 -28.09 -10.67 -38.27
N HIS A 579 -27.10 -10.86 -39.12
CA HIS A 579 -27.24 -11.51 -40.39
C HIS A 579 -26.51 -12.86 -40.37
N PRO A 580 -27.19 -13.99 -40.75
CA PRO A 580 -26.60 -15.33 -40.58
C PRO A 580 -25.26 -15.56 -41.27
N VAL A 581 -24.95 -14.81 -42.34
CA VAL A 581 -23.73 -14.95 -43.12
C VAL A 581 -22.73 -13.81 -42.85
N ASP A 582 -23.20 -12.58 -42.66
CA ASP A 582 -22.38 -11.38 -42.63
C ASP A 582 -22.06 -10.89 -41.18
N SER A 583 -22.65 -11.53 -40.17
CA SER A 583 -22.33 -11.19 -38.77
C SER A 583 -21.20 -12.07 -38.22
N ASP A 584 -20.30 -11.42 -37.51
CA ASP A 584 -19.21 -12.06 -36.76
C ASP A 584 -18.87 -11.21 -35.52
N GLN A 585 -18.03 -11.76 -34.65
CA GLN A 585 -17.58 -11.11 -33.41
C GLN A 585 -16.95 -9.74 -33.68
N LEU A 586 -16.13 -9.63 -34.70
CA LEU A 586 -15.44 -8.38 -35.08
C LEU A 586 -16.43 -7.30 -35.53
N SER A 587 -17.50 -7.68 -36.27
CA SER A 587 -18.54 -6.74 -36.69
C SER A 587 -19.27 -6.12 -35.52
N PHE A 588 -19.60 -6.91 -34.48
CA PHE A 588 -20.22 -6.42 -33.26
C PHE A 588 -19.25 -5.58 -32.41
N GLU A 589 -17.97 -5.93 -32.34
CA GLU A 589 -16.96 -5.11 -31.67
C GLU A 589 -16.81 -3.73 -32.34
N ILE A 590 -16.74 -3.67 -33.66
CA ILE A 590 -16.65 -2.40 -34.41
C ILE A 590 -17.95 -1.58 -34.25
N CYS A 591 -19.11 -2.24 -34.32
CA CYS A 591 -20.41 -1.59 -34.10
C CYS A 591 -20.51 -0.95 -32.72
N ALA A 592 -20.03 -1.64 -31.69
CA ALA A 592 -19.96 -1.12 -30.33
C ALA A 592 -19.04 0.10 -30.22
N ILE A 593 -17.87 0.09 -30.85
CA ILE A 593 -16.95 1.23 -30.91
C ILE A 593 -17.59 2.45 -31.57
N GLN A 594 -18.34 2.24 -32.67
CA GLN A 594 -19.09 3.32 -33.34
C GLN A 594 -20.23 3.84 -32.47
N ALA A 595 -20.99 2.94 -31.84
CA ALA A 595 -22.04 3.28 -30.90
C ALA A 595 -21.50 4.13 -29.75
N TYR A 596 -20.36 3.78 -29.19
CA TYR A 596 -19.68 4.56 -28.15
C TYR A 596 -19.42 5.99 -28.62
N LYS A 597 -18.78 6.18 -29.77
CA LYS A 597 -18.47 7.50 -30.32
C LYS A 597 -19.72 8.34 -30.51
N ASN A 598 -20.74 7.78 -31.13
CA ASN A 598 -21.99 8.48 -31.46
C ASN A 598 -22.86 8.80 -30.23
N ALA A 599 -22.89 7.89 -29.26
CA ALA A 599 -23.64 8.08 -28.01
C ALA A 599 -22.94 9.08 -27.08
N CYS A 600 -21.64 8.92 -26.82
CA CYS A 600 -20.89 9.78 -25.91
C CYS A 600 -20.86 11.24 -26.42
N ALA A 601 -20.82 11.48 -27.74
CA ALA A 601 -20.92 12.82 -28.31
C ALA A 601 -22.22 13.55 -27.95
N LYS A 602 -23.30 12.81 -27.74
CA LYS A 602 -24.64 13.34 -27.38
C LYS A 602 -24.91 13.29 -25.87
N ALA A 603 -24.13 12.52 -25.13
CA ALA A 603 -24.36 12.25 -23.72
C ALA A 603 -23.80 13.33 -22.77
N GLY A 604 -23.48 14.51 -23.28
CA GLY A 604 -22.93 15.61 -22.49
C GLY A 604 -21.54 15.30 -21.96
N PRO A 605 -20.55 15.10 -22.85
CA PRO A 605 -19.19 14.79 -22.43
C PRO A 605 -18.56 15.93 -21.66
N ALA A 606 -17.80 15.61 -20.61
CA ALA A 606 -17.12 16.57 -19.75
C ALA A 606 -15.74 16.04 -19.35
N LEU A 607 -14.82 16.97 -19.03
CA LEU A 607 -13.50 16.65 -18.49
C LEU A 607 -13.58 16.55 -16.97
N THR A 608 -12.81 15.62 -16.42
CA THR A 608 -12.58 15.50 -14.99
C THR A 608 -11.10 15.60 -14.68
N GLU A 609 -10.80 16.17 -13.51
CA GLU A 609 -9.45 16.32 -12.97
C GLU A 609 -9.28 15.55 -11.66
N PRO A 610 -8.07 15.07 -11.33
CA PRO A 610 -7.83 14.40 -10.06
C PRO A 610 -7.92 15.40 -8.90
N MET A 611 -8.74 15.05 -7.91
CA MET A 611 -8.89 15.75 -6.64
C MET A 611 -8.13 15.02 -5.56
N MET A 612 -7.44 15.79 -4.72
CA MET A 612 -6.60 15.29 -3.65
C MET A 612 -7.18 15.66 -2.30
N LYS A 613 -7.16 14.72 -1.34
CA LYS A 613 -7.32 15.04 0.07
C LYS A 613 -6.01 15.60 0.59
N LEU A 614 -6.07 16.83 1.06
CA LEU A 614 -4.94 17.54 1.65
C LEU A 614 -5.19 17.73 3.14
N GLU A 615 -4.17 17.42 3.94
CA GLU A 615 -4.13 17.78 5.34
C GLU A 615 -2.87 18.59 5.60
N VAL A 616 -3.04 19.73 6.25
CA VAL A 616 -1.96 20.64 6.61
C VAL A 616 -1.94 20.81 8.11
N VAL A 617 -0.82 20.44 8.73
CA VAL A 617 -0.56 20.71 10.14
C VAL A 617 0.27 21.99 10.23
N THR A 618 -0.30 23.05 10.80
CA THR A 618 0.29 24.40 10.84
C THR A 618 0.12 25.05 12.22
N PRO A 619 1.05 25.95 12.63
CA PRO A 619 0.81 26.80 13.77
C PRO A 619 -0.46 27.65 13.58
N GLU A 620 -1.18 27.92 14.69
CA GLU A 620 -2.43 28.68 14.66
C GLU A 620 -2.28 30.04 13.97
N GLU A 621 -1.17 30.72 14.21
CA GLU A 621 -0.86 32.03 13.60
C GLU A 621 -0.77 32.01 12.08
N ASN A 622 -0.38 30.89 11.47
CA ASN A 622 -0.25 30.73 10.02
C ASN A 622 -1.51 30.16 9.35
N MET A 623 -2.50 29.72 10.12
CA MET A 623 -3.70 29.05 9.60
C MET A 623 -4.45 29.90 8.57
N GLY A 624 -4.60 31.22 8.83
CA GLY A 624 -5.28 32.13 7.91
C GLY A 624 -4.59 32.22 6.54
N ASP A 625 -3.27 32.30 6.53
CA ASP A 625 -2.46 32.36 5.31
C ASP A 625 -2.51 31.05 4.54
N VAL A 626 -2.48 29.91 5.24
CA VAL A 626 -2.63 28.58 4.64
C VAL A 626 -4.00 28.43 3.97
N ILE A 627 -5.08 28.79 4.65
CA ILE A 627 -6.44 28.74 4.08
C ILE A 627 -6.56 29.70 2.88
N GLY A 628 -5.98 30.90 2.98
CA GLY A 628 -5.94 31.86 1.90
C GLY A 628 -5.22 31.34 0.65
N ASP A 629 -4.11 30.64 0.81
CA ASP A 629 -3.39 30.00 -0.30
C ASP A 629 -4.19 28.83 -0.90
N LEU A 630 -4.80 27.99 -0.07
CA LEU A 630 -5.65 26.89 -0.54
C LEU A 630 -6.85 27.38 -1.35
N ASN A 631 -7.50 28.45 -0.91
CA ASN A 631 -8.60 29.07 -1.68
C ASN A 631 -8.15 29.61 -3.04
N LYS A 632 -6.94 30.18 -3.12
CA LYS A 632 -6.35 30.60 -4.41
C LYS A 632 -6.10 29.42 -5.35
N ARG A 633 -5.83 28.24 -4.78
CA ARG A 633 -5.61 26.98 -5.50
C ARG A 633 -6.89 26.18 -5.76
N ARG A 634 -8.05 26.82 -5.67
CA ARG A 634 -9.37 26.17 -5.85
C ARG A 634 -9.67 25.09 -4.81
N GLY A 635 -8.96 25.09 -3.69
CA GLY A 635 -9.17 24.14 -2.61
C GLY A 635 -10.47 24.41 -1.86
N GLN A 636 -11.14 23.36 -1.44
CA GLN A 636 -12.32 23.42 -0.57
C GLN A 636 -11.92 22.93 0.82
N VAL A 637 -11.92 23.84 1.79
CA VAL A 637 -11.65 23.48 3.19
C VAL A 637 -12.86 22.78 3.76
N GLU A 638 -12.70 21.53 4.18
CA GLU A 638 -13.76 20.69 4.71
C GLU A 638 -13.85 20.74 6.22
N GLY A 639 -12.73 20.92 6.90
CA GLY A 639 -12.67 20.95 8.34
C GLY A 639 -11.38 21.53 8.89
N MET A 640 -11.47 21.93 10.16
CA MET A 640 -10.33 22.42 10.93
C MET A 640 -10.38 21.77 12.31
N GLU A 641 -9.28 21.15 12.70
CA GLU A 641 -9.14 20.49 14.00
C GLU A 641 -8.00 21.14 14.79
N SER A 642 -8.08 21.11 16.09
CA SER A 642 -7.02 21.59 16.97
C SER A 642 -6.23 20.41 17.49
N SER A 643 -4.92 20.40 17.24
CA SER A 643 -4.02 19.51 17.96
C SER A 643 -3.73 20.07 19.35
N ARG A 644 -3.51 19.23 20.35
CA ARG A 644 -3.13 19.64 21.70
C ARG A 644 -1.78 20.35 21.78
N SER A 645 -0.91 20.13 20.82
CA SER A 645 0.37 20.85 20.72
C SER A 645 0.22 22.32 20.31
N GLY A 646 -1.03 22.85 20.18
CA GLY A 646 -1.29 24.19 19.68
C GLY A 646 -1.23 24.33 18.17
N ALA A 647 -0.99 23.23 17.44
CA ALA A 647 -1.05 23.20 15.99
C ALA A 647 -2.50 23.05 15.53
N ARG A 648 -2.80 23.58 14.34
CA ARG A 648 -4.07 23.43 13.64
C ARG A 648 -3.93 22.45 12.49
N ILE A 649 -4.90 21.56 12.32
CA ILE A 649 -5.00 20.64 11.21
C ILE A 649 -6.08 21.18 10.28
N VAL A 650 -5.68 21.55 9.08
CA VAL A 650 -6.58 22.01 8.01
C VAL A 650 -6.77 20.86 7.02
N LYS A 651 -8.02 20.39 6.90
CA LYS A 651 -8.42 19.36 5.94
C LYS A 651 -9.09 20.02 4.75
N ALA A 652 -8.65 19.70 3.54
CA ALA A 652 -9.19 20.28 2.31
C ALA A 652 -9.16 19.29 1.16
N THR A 653 -10.11 19.45 0.24
CA THR A 653 -10.06 18.80 -1.07
C THR A 653 -9.55 19.79 -2.10
N VAL A 654 -8.49 19.44 -2.81
CA VAL A 654 -7.77 20.32 -3.73
C VAL A 654 -7.54 19.66 -5.09
N PRO A 655 -7.63 20.41 -6.20
CA PRO A 655 -7.27 19.87 -7.51
C PRO A 655 -5.75 19.73 -7.65
N LEU A 656 -5.28 18.56 -8.06
CA LEU A 656 -3.84 18.30 -8.22
C LEU A 656 -3.15 19.29 -9.15
N ALA A 657 -3.84 19.77 -10.19
CA ALA A 657 -3.32 20.73 -11.14
C ALA A 657 -2.81 22.04 -10.51
N GLU A 658 -3.38 22.44 -9.37
CA GLU A 658 -3.01 23.65 -8.64
C GLU A 658 -1.97 23.42 -7.53
N MET A 659 -1.60 22.16 -7.31
CA MET A 659 -0.78 21.77 -6.15
C MET A 659 0.70 21.64 -6.46
N PHE A 660 1.11 21.77 -7.72
CA PHE A 660 2.54 21.75 -8.08
C PHE A 660 3.30 22.86 -7.36
N GLY A 661 4.42 22.48 -6.71
CA GLY A 661 5.22 23.39 -5.90
C GLY A 661 4.57 23.84 -4.57
N TYR A 662 3.44 23.25 -4.17
CA TYR A 662 2.74 23.64 -2.94
C TYR A 662 3.59 23.49 -1.68
N VAL A 663 4.38 22.40 -1.56
CA VAL A 663 5.26 22.20 -0.41
C VAL A 663 6.24 23.35 -0.21
N THR A 664 6.79 23.89 -1.29
CA THR A 664 7.69 25.05 -1.25
C THR A 664 6.93 26.32 -0.84
N ALA A 665 5.73 26.53 -1.37
CA ALA A 665 4.88 27.66 -0.99
C ALA A 665 4.49 27.59 0.49
N LEU A 666 4.07 26.40 0.96
CA LEU A 666 3.71 26.16 2.36
C LEU A 666 4.88 26.46 3.31
N ARG A 667 6.09 25.98 2.99
CA ARG A 667 7.30 26.27 3.76
C ARG A 667 7.60 27.76 3.84
N THR A 668 7.39 28.49 2.73
CA THR A 668 7.58 29.95 2.69
C THR A 668 6.57 30.66 3.58
N ILE A 669 5.29 30.32 3.48
CA ILE A 669 4.19 30.93 4.26
C ILE A 669 4.38 30.69 5.77
N THR A 670 4.85 29.49 6.14
CA THR A 670 4.91 29.06 7.54
C THR A 670 6.32 29.06 8.12
N SER A 671 7.31 29.61 7.42
CA SER A 671 8.73 29.59 7.78
C SER A 671 9.23 28.17 8.11
N GLY A 672 8.78 27.18 7.34
CA GLY A 672 9.14 25.79 7.50
C GLY A 672 8.45 25.05 8.65
N ARG A 673 7.52 25.67 9.36
CA ARG A 673 6.86 25.10 10.55
C ARG A 673 5.62 24.27 10.26
N ALA A 674 5.10 24.27 9.05
CA ALA A 674 3.97 23.44 8.64
C ALA A 674 4.42 22.22 7.86
N THR A 675 3.67 21.14 8.01
CA THR A 675 3.78 19.92 7.23
C THR A 675 2.48 19.68 6.46
N SER A 676 2.56 19.01 5.32
CA SER A 676 1.38 18.63 4.55
C SER A 676 1.45 17.20 4.08
N SER A 677 0.30 16.57 4.01
CA SER A 677 0.09 15.25 3.42
C SER A 677 -1.02 15.36 2.38
N MET A 678 -0.81 14.77 1.20
CA MET A 678 -1.75 14.85 0.10
C MET A 678 -1.94 13.46 -0.50
N THR A 679 -3.19 12.99 -0.56
CA THR A 679 -3.56 11.68 -1.12
C THR A 679 -4.60 11.84 -2.21
N TYR A 680 -4.54 10.99 -3.24
CA TYR A 680 -5.59 10.94 -4.25
C TYR A 680 -6.93 10.52 -3.62
N ASP A 681 -8.00 11.20 -4.00
CA ASP A 681 -9.36 10.89 -3.55
C ASP A 681 -10.25 10.42 -4.71
N HIS A 682 -10.54 11.31 -5.66
CA HIS A 682 -11.42 11.01 -6.80
C HIS A 682 -11.14 11.95 -7.98
N HIS A 683 -11.78 11.68 -9.11
CA HIS A 683 -11.86 12.64 -10.22
C HIS A 683 -13.15 13.45 -10.13
N ALA A 684 -13.07 14.77 -10.27
CA ALA A 684 -14.22 15.65 -10.29
C ALA A 684 -14.28 16.45 -11.60
N GLN A 685 -15.50 16.79 -12.02
CA GLN A 685 -15.72 17.55 -13.24
C GLN A 685 -15.09 18.96 -13.10
N VAL A 686 -14.33 19.37 -14.10
CA VAL A 686 -13.73 20.70 -14.16
C VAL A 686 -14.73 21.78 -14.59
N SER A 687 -14.48 23.01 -14.19
CA SER A 687 -15.28 24.15 -14.67
C SER A 687 -15.12 24.36 -16.18
N ASN A 688 -16.13 24.97 -16.81
CA ASN A 688 -16.12 25.21 -18.25
C ASN A 688 -14.94 26.09 -18.73
N SER A 689 -14.42 26.97 -17.87
CA SER A 689 -13.26 27.81 -18.18
C SER A 689 -11.98 26.99 -18.26
N ILE A 690 -11.80 26.08 -17.32
CA ILE A 690 -10.63 25.16 -17.26
C ILE A 690 -10.73 24.14 -18.39
N ALA A 691 -11.92 23.57 -18.62
CA ALA A 691 -12.14 22.65 -19.72
C ALA A 691 -11.73 23.25 -21.07
N LYS A 692 -12.10 24.53 -21.33
CA LYS A 692 -11.69 25.24 -22.53
C LYS A 692 -10.17 25.39 -22.64
N ALA A 693 -9.50 25.79 -21.58
CA ALA A 693 -8.04 25.94 -21.57
C ALA A 693 -7.34 24.62 -21.87
N VAL A 694 -7.74 23.53 -21.19
CA VAL A 694 -7.19 22.19 -21.42
C VAL A 694 -7.47 21.71 -22.84
N LEU A 695 -8.68 21.89 -23.35
CA LEU A 695 -9.03 21.52 -24.73
C LEU A 695 -8.27 22.34 -25.78
N GLU A 696 -7.95 23.58 -25.50
CA GLU A 696 -7.10 24.40 -26.39
C GLU A 696 -5.66 23.92 -26.44
N GLU A 697 -5.11 23.54 -25.31
CA GLU A 697 -3.78 22.87 -25.24
C GLU A 697 -3.74 21.53 -25.97
N CYS A 698 -4.87 20.83 -26.00
CA CYS A 698 -5.00 19.49 -26.61
C CYS A 698 -5.50 19.53 -28.07
N LYS A 699 -5.73 20.69 -28.69
CA LYS A 699 -6.30 20.81 -30.06
C LYS A 699 -5.58 19.99 -31.14
N GLY A 700 -4.31 19.71 -30.97
CA GLY A 700 -3.54 18.84 -31.87
C GLY A 700 -3.80 17.36 -31.75
N ARG A 701 -4.42 16.90 -30.64
CA ARG A 701 -4.65 15.46 -30.33
C ARG A 701 -5.96 14.93 -30.91
N VAL A 702 -6.99 15.77 -31.05
CA VAL A 702 -8.35 15.35 -31.43
C VAL A 702 -8.57 15.27 -32.92
N ASP A 703 -7.87 16.06 -33.74
CA ASP A 703 -8.06 16.08 -35.19
C ASP A 703 -7.56 14.82 -35.91
N LEU A 704 -6.84 13.94 -35.22
CA LEU A 704 -6.33 12.66 -35.75
C LEU A 704 -7.22 11.46 -35.38
N ILE A 705 -8.24 11.65 -34.56
CA ILE A 705 -9.20 10.59 -34.15
C ILE A 705 -10.45 10.64 -35.05
N LYS A 706 -10.61 11.67 -35.88
CA LYS A 706 -11.62 11.74 -36.96
C LYS A 706 -11.13 10.98 -38.17
#